data_980617eb70fde8143001c875637e2d4c
#
_entry.id   980617eb70fde8143001c875637e2d4c
#
_cell.length_a   1.000
_cell.length_b   1.000
_cell.length_c   1.000
_cell.angle_alpha   90.00
_cell.angle_beta   90.00
_cell.angle_gamma   90.00
#
_symmetry.space_group_name_H-M   'P 1'
#
loop_
_entity.id
_entity.type
_entity.pdbx_description
1 polymer ?
#
loop_
_entity_poly.entity_id
_entity_poly.type
_entity_poly.pdbx_seq_one_letter_code
_entity_poly.pdbx_strand_id
1 'polypeptide(L)'
;MNEQYTDKYRLHLMLCAGTACVSNKSFKIKEVLEKELKKQGLDKEVLVVMTGCNGFCALGPIMTVMPDGIFYHSLTEDVVPYLVEEHFLKGRPVKRLMFTPPADEIVIPKMMDIGFFARQTLIALRNRGLIDPEKIDEYIARDGYKALAKALTEMAPEDIITEIKNSGLRGRGGGGFPTGLKWELCRKQQDESKFIICNADEGDPGAYMDRSIVEADPHSVIEGMLIGARAIGASEGYVYIRGEYPLAMNRLEIAINQAKEYGLIGENIFDTDFSFDIHIKQGAGAFVCGEETSLIASIEGRPPEPRQRPPYPVQSGLWGKPTTINNVETWATVPVIIERGADWFAGIGTESSKGTKVFSLVGKINNTGLVEVPMGITLKEIIYDIGGGIPGGKKFKAVQTGGPSGGCIPASLIDMPVDYEKLTEAGSIMGSGGMIVMDEDTCVVDVAKYFIEFTNDESCGKCSSCREGSSQLLEILKRITRGEGEEQDLQMLEELSSVIKDTSMCGLGQTLPNPVLSTLKYFMDEYIEHIKYKRCSALVCKGIISSACQHICPLSQDVPSYIGLIAQGKFEEAIKVVRKENPLPLICGRVCNTPCEEKCVAGEWDDPIAIRSLKRFLADYEMKQGVIVEEKPKSQREEQVAVVGSGPGGLTCAYYLALEGYKVTVFESQPLAGGMLALGIPEFRLPKDVLKYEIDRIQKLGVDIKTNTTIGKDITLDKLKEEYEAIFIAVGAHKGFKMKIPGEETEGVIDAVEFLRDVNLNREVNIGDKVIVIGGGNSAIDAARVTKRLGKDTGILYRRTRAEMPAVKSEIEEAIIEGIDIQFLAAPVKVLSKKGKIEAIECIRMELGDIDASGRRRPVPIPGSEFKVEVDTLILAISQEPDVSLLDGNGLSVTKWNTIEVDPETLLTNVEGIFAGGDVVTGPNTVTEAMAHGKIA
;
A
#
# COMPACT_ATOMS: atom_id res chain seq x y z
N MET A 1 17.86 -9.76 34.71
CA MET A 1 18.25 -8.58 35.54
C MET A 1 18.94 -9.11 36.79
N ASN A 2 20.14 -8.67 37.09
CA ASN A 2 20.89 -9.13 38.25
C ASN A 2 20.16 -8.67 39.51
N GLU A 3 20.00 -9.51 40.52
CA GLU A 3 19.34 -9.22 41.80
C GLU A 3 19.87 -7.90 42.44
N GLN A 4 21.11 -7.52 42.17
CA GLN A 4 21.71 -6.29 42.65
C GLN A 4 21.05 -4.99 42.11
N TYR A 5 20.44 -5.01 40.93
CA TYR A 5 19.79 -3.82 40.36
C TYR A 5 18.29 -3.77 40.69
N THR A 6 17.61 -4.94 40.79
CA THR A 6 16.17 -5.03 41.07
C THR A 6 15.83 -4.60 42.49
N ASP A 7 16.72 -4.80 43.45
CA ASP A 7 16.49 -4.48 44.85
C ASP A 7 16.72 -2.98 45.19
N LYS A 8 17.38 -2.23 44.29
CA LYS A 8 17.75 -0.82 44.57
C LYS A 8 16.73 0.18 44.01
N TYR A 9 16.09 -0.12 42.87
CA TYR A 9 15.20 0.80 42.18
C TYR A 9 13.82 0.18 42.00
N ARG A 10 12.78 0.93 42.34
CA ARG A 10 11.39 0.54 42.20
C ARG A 10 10.95 0.46 40.73
N LEU A 11 11.45 1.39 39.91
CA LEU A 11 11.15 1.48 38.51
C LEU A 11 12.42 1.62 37.67
N HIS A 12 12.42 0.95 36.48
CA HIS A 12 13.46 1.16 35.48
C HIS A 12 12.77 1.71 34.22
N LEU A 13 13.21 2.85 33.75
CA LEU A 13 12.72 3.55 32.58
C LEU A 13 13.63 3.19 31.40
N MET A 14 13.23 2.19 30.63
CA MET A 14 13.96 1.68 29.47
C MET A 14 13.72 2.59 28.26
N LEU A 15 14.52 3.64 28.10
CA LEU A 15 14.38 4.65 27.05
C LEU A 15 15.22 4.25 25.83
N CYS A 16 14.57 4.16 24.68
CA CYS A 16 15.24 3.79 23.43
C CYS A 16 16.24 4.85 22.96
N ALA A 17 17.48 4.42 22.68
CA ALA A 17 18.57 5.23 22.16
C ALA A 17 19.15 4.65 20.85
N GLY A 18 18.31 4.04 20.00
CA GLY A 18 18.65 3.77 18.60
C GLY A 18 18.59 5.04 17.75
N THR A 19 19.27 5.05 16.61
CA THR A 19 19.45 6.24 15.75
C THR A 19 18.17 7.04 15.51
N ALA A 20 17.02 6.41 15.20
CA ALA A 20 15.76 7.12 14.98
C ALA A 20 15.27 7.87 16.22
N CYS A 21 15.35 7.25 17.41
CA CYS A 21 14.97 7.89 18.67
C CYS A 21 15.95 8.98 19.07
N VAL A 22 17.25 8.81 18.79
CA VAL A 22 18.28 9.84 19.02
C VAL A 22 18.04 11.06 18.14
N SER A 23 17.71 10.87 16.86
CA SER A 23 17.32 11.95 15.94
C SER A 23 16.09 12.71 16.44
N ASN A 24 15.18 12.01 17.13
CA ASN A 24 14.01 12.59 17.81
C ASN A 24 14.30 12.99 19.27
N LYS A 25 15.58 13.29 19.60
CA LYS A 25 16.04 13.90 20.85
C LYS A 25 15.92 13.03 22.10
N SER A 26 15.99 11.70 22.02
CA SER A 26 15.91 10.81 23.19
C SER A 26 16.96 11.13 24.28
N PHE A 27 18.16 11.56 23.93
CA PHE A 27 19.15 12.00 24.92
C PHE A 27 18.71 13.25 25.72
N LYS A 28 18.04 14.21 25.07
CA LYS A 28 17.48 15.36 25.80
C LYS A 28 16.31 14.96 26.67
N ILE A 29 15.49 14.02 26.23
CA ILE A 29 14.42 13.46 27.08
C ILE A 29 15.02 12.81 28.32
N LYS A 30 16.13 12.07 28.23
CA LYS A 30 16.87 11.55 29.38
C LYS A 30 17.28 12.65 30.34
N GLU A 31 17.93 13.71 29.84
CA GLU A 31 18.37 14.84 30.68
C GLU A 31 17.21 15.49 31.43
N VAL A 32 16.07 15.68 30.77
CA VAL A 32 14.87 16.25 31.39
C VAL A 32 14.25 15.26 32.40
N LEU A 33 14.21 13.95 32.09
CA LEU A 33 13.78 12.91 33.03
C LEU A 33 14.63 12.91 34.30
N GLU A 34 15.94 12.83 34.19
CA GLU A 34 16.87 12.81 35.34
C GLU A 34 16.75 14.07 36.19
N LYS A 35 16.60 15.24 35.54
CA LYS A 35 16.41 16.52 36.23
C LYS A 35 15.09 16.56 37.01
N GLU A 36 13.98 16.11 36.38
CA GLU A 36 12.67 16.14 36.99
C GLU A 36 12.53 15.06 38.09
N LEU A 37 13.10 13.87 37.90
CA LEU A 37 13.18 12.82 38.93
C LEU A 37 13.93 13.33 40.17
N LYS A 38 15.06 14.00 39.98
CA LYS A 38 15.84 14.61 41.11
C LYS A 38 15.06 15.71 41.80
N LYS A 39 14.34 16.57 41.06
CA LYS A 39 13.49 17.63 41.61
C LYS A 39 12.35 17.07 42.47
N GLN A 40 11.79 15.93 42.09
CA GLN A 40 10.72 15.24 42.82
C GLN A 40 11.25 14.29 43.91
N GLY A 41 12.57 14.14 44.06
CA GLY A 41 13.21 13.24 45.04
C GLY A 41 13.09 11.75 44.68
N LEU A 42 12.85 11.42 43.42
CA LEU A 42 12.66 10.06 42.92
C LEU A 42 13.93 9.44 42.30
N ASP A 43 15.05 10.20 42.26
CA ASP A 43 16.32 9.76 41.64
C ASP A 43 16.97 8.56 42.33
N LYS A 44 16.54 8.19 43.53
CA LYS A 44 16.99 6.99 44.26
C LYS A 44 16.07 5.79 44.12
N GLU A 45 14.88 5.99 43.54
CA GLU A 45 13.86 4.97 43.38
C GLU A 45 13.58 4.62 41.90
N VAL A 46 13.96 5.51 40.99
CA VAL A 46 13.67 5.36 39.54
C VAL A 46 14.99 5.52 38.79
N LEU A 47 15.34 4.48 38.04
CA LEU A 47 16.54 4.45 37.18
C LEU A 47 16.16 4.68 35.71
N VAL A 48 16.85 5.61 35.05
CA VAL A 48 16.75 5.80 33.60
C VAL A 48 17.85 5.00 32.92
N VAL A 49 17.47 4.04 32.08
CA VAL A 49 18.38 3.19 31.29
C VAL A 49 18.25 3.54 29.81
N MET A 50 19.37 3.92 29.20
CA MET A 50 19.41 4.13 27.74
C MET A 50 19.60 2.78 27.07
N THR A 51 18.54 2.26 26.47
CA THR A 51 18.62 0.97 25.79
C THR A 51 19.07 1.12 24.35
N GLY A 52 19.49 0.00 23.74
CA GLY A 52 19.68 -0.07 22.30
C GLY A 52 18.38 0.14 21.53
N CYS A 53 18.45 0.00 20.20
CA CYS A 53 17.28 0.13 19.33
C CYS A 53 16.19 -0.86 19.74
N ASN A 54 14.98 -0.36 20.02
CA ASN A 54 13.82 -1.20 20.37
C ASN A 54 13.06 -1.70 19.11
N GLY A 55 13.34 -1.13 17.93
CA GLY A 55 12.79 -1.57 16.65
C GLY A 55 11.46 -0.95 16.26
N PHE A 56 10.71 -0.25 17.11
CA PHE A 56 9.43 0.37 16.74
C PHE A 56 9.60 1.85 16.35
N CYS A 57 10.20 2.07 15.18
CA CYS A 57 10.68 3.40 14.76
C CYS A 57 9.55 4.39 14.47
N ALA A 58 8.37 3.93 14.01
CA ALA A 58 7.21 4.79 13.72
C ALA A 58 6.79 5.65 14.92
N LEU A 59 7.03 5.18 16.14
CA LEU A 59 6.52 5.79 17.38
C LEU A 59 7.63 6.39 18.28
N GLY A 60 8.85 6.49 17.77
CA GLY A 60 9.97 7.04 18.54
C GLY A 60 9.82 8.53 18.91
N PRO A 61 10.40 8.98 20.04
CA PRO A 61 11.07 8.22 21.09
C PRO A 61 10.10 7.39 21.94
N ILE A 62 10.53 6.17 22.27
CA ILE A 62 9.72 5.22 23.06
C ILE A 62 10.42 4.87 24.37
N MET A 63 9.61 4.55 25.38
CA MET A 63 10.07 4.14 26.69
C MET A 63 9.19 3.04 27.27
N THR A 64 9.82 2.00 27.81
CA THR A 64 9.11 0.96 28.56
C THR A 64 9.42 1.09 30.04
N VAL A 65 8.39 1.11 30.89
CA VAL A 65 8.51 1.21 32.35
C VAL A 65 8.45 -0.19 32.94
N MET A 66 9.54 -0.64 33.52
CA MET A 66 9.66 -1.94 34.17
C MET A 66 9.47 -1.80 35.71
N PRO A 67 8.88 -2.81 36.40
CA PRO A 67 8.57 -4.16 35.94
C PRO A 67 7.23 -4.32 35.22
N ASP A 68 6.33 -3.32 35.28
CA ASP A 68 4.95 -3.44 34.79
C ASP A 68 4.85 -3.58 33.26
N GLY A 69 5.91 -3.26 32.52
CA GLY A 69 5.96 -3.32 31.06
C GLY A 69 5.12 -2.24 30.37
N ILE A 70 4.82 -1.11 31.05
CA ILE A 70 4.01 -0.03 30.47
C ILE A 70 4.80 0.67 29.37
N PHE A 71 4.18 0.77 28.19
CA PHE A 71 4.79 1.30 26.99
C PHE A 71 4.31 2.73 26.69
N TYR A 72 5.26 3.65 26.57
CA TYR A 72 5.04 5.03 26.17
C TYR A 72 5.74 5.34 24.85
N HIS A 73 5.10 6.17 24.02
CA HIS A 73 5.62 6.55 22.71
C HIS A 73 5.51 8.04 22.44
N SER A 74 6.16 8.49 21.35
CA SER A 74 6.15 9.89 20.88
C SER A 74 6.48 10.89 21.99
N LEU A 75 7.47 10.52 22.82
CA LEU A 75 7.86 11.32 23.96
C LEU A 75 8.55 12.61 23.51
N THR A 76 8.24 13.72 24.19
CA THR A 76 8.83 15.03 23.99
C THR A 76 9.29 15.63 25.32
N GLU A 77 10.18 16.61 25.28
CA GLU A 77 10.74 17.24 26.48
C GLU A 77 9.65 17.86 27.39
N ASP A 78 8.59 18.41 26.79
CA ASP A 78 7.49 19.11 27.47
C ASP A 78 6.53 18.18 28.23
N VAL A 79 6.37 16.91 27.75
CA VAL A 79 5.49 15.94 28.44
C VAL A 79 6.14 15.24 29.61
N VAL A 80 7.47 15.25 29.70
CA VAL A 80 8.23 14.57 30.77
C VAL A 80 7.86 15.03 32.19
N PRO A 81 7.75 16.32 32.52
CA PRO A 81 7.36 16.73 33.89
C PRO A 81 6.00 16.17 34.30
N TYR A 82 5.04 16.18 33.39
CA TYR A 82 3.71 15.65 33.63
C TYR A 82 3.73 14.11 33.81
N LEU A 83 4.53 13.42 32.99
CA LEU A 83 4.70 11.97 33.09
C LEU A 83 5.33 11.55 34.41
N VAL A 84 6.35 12.27 34.88
CA VAL A 84 7.02 12.03 36.18
C VAL A 84 6.04 12.25 37.32
N GLU A 85 5.28 13.35 37.29
CA GLU A 85 4.31 13.65 38.33
C GLU A 85 3.17 12.62 38.42
N GLU A 86 2.54 12.32 37.28
CA GLU A 86 1.37 11.46 37.27
C GLU A 86 1.72 9.97 37.45
N HIS A 87 2.70 9.45 36.69
CA HIS A 87 3.00 8.03 36.76
C HIS A 87 4.01 7.70 37.87
N PHE A 88 5.19 8.34 37.86
CA PHE A 88 6.28 7.87 38.73
C PHE A 88 6.12 8.33 40.18
N LEU A 89 5.49 9.48 40.40
CA LEU A 89 5.18 9.99 41.76
C LEU A 89 3.82 9.51 42.27
N LYS A 90 2.75 9.66 41.47
CA LYS A 90 1.37 9.39 41.90
C LYS A 90 0.86 7.98 41.53
N GLY A 91 1.63 7.19 40.80
CA GLY A 91 1.25 5.82 40.38
C GLY A 91 0.10 5.75 39.34
N ARG A 92 -0.16 6.83 38.59
CA ARG A 92 -1.24 6.91 37.57
C ARG A 92 -0.68 6.94 36.17
N PRO A 93 -0.65 5.83 35.45
CA PRO A 93 -0.15 5.77 34.08
C PRO A 93 -0.89 6.72 33.11
N VAL A 94 -0.14 7.37 32.20
CA VAL A 94 -0.63 8.44 31.32
C VAL A 94 -1.15 7.86 30.02
N LYS A 95 -2.47 7.58 29.93
CA LYS A 95 -3.11 6.89 28.81
C LYS A 95 -2.85 7.53 27.42
N ARG A 96 -2.80 8.87 27.33
CA ARG A 96 -2.58 9.58 26.05
C ARG A 96 -1.22 9.33 25.40
N LEU A 97 -0.25 8.81 26.18
CA LEU A 97 1.09 8.47 25.69
C LEU A 97 1.25 6.96 25.44
N MET A 98 0.20 6.17 25.65
CA MET A 98 0.19 4.73 25.42
C MET A 98 -0.27 4.42 23.99
N PHE A 99 0.11 3.25 23.52
CA PHE A 99 -0.22 2.83 22.16
C PHE A 99 -1.72 2.63 21.97
N THR A 100 -2.22 3.18 20.86
CA THR A 100 -3.57 2.95 20.35
C THR A 100 -3.44 2.52 18.89
N PRO A 101 -3.93 1.32 18.52
CA PRO A 101 -3.88 0.88 17.12
C PRO A 101 -4.61 1.86 16.20
N PRO A 102 -4.12 2.10 14.97
CA PRO A 102 -4.76 3.03 14.03
C PRO A 102 -6.21 2.70 13.66
N ALA A 103 -6.62 1.43 13.81
CA ALA A 103 -7.96 0.96 13.48
C ALA A 103 -8.91 0.88 14.69
N ASP A 104 -8.41 1.09 15.93
CA ASP A 104 -9.15 0.90 17.17
C ASP A 104 -9.04 2.13 18.08
N GLU A 105 -10.02 2.31 18.96
CA GLU A 105 -9.97 3.32 20.03
C GLU A 105 -9.46 2.75 21.37
N ILE A 106 -9.04 1.49 21.39
CA ILE A 106 -8.63 0.77 22.60
C ILE A 106 -7.15 1.03 22.86
N VAL A 107 -6.86 1.63 24.02
CA VAL A 107 -5.49 1.85 24.50
C VAL A 107 -4.86 0.53 24.96
N ILE A 108 -3.69 0.18 24.45
CA ILE A 108 -2.90 -1.00 24.87
C ILE A 108 -1.75 -0.53 25.76
N PRO A 109 -1.82 -0.76 27.08
CA PRO A 109 -0.82 -0.21 28.03
C PRO A 109 0.52 -0.92 28.00
N LYS A 110 0.55 -2.24 27.78
CA LYS A 110 1.76 -3.06 27.92
C LYS A 110 2.41 -3.36 26.58
N MET A 111 3.73 -3.25 26.51
CA MET A 111 4.52 -3.51 25.31
C MET A 111 4.23 -4.89 24.71
N MET A 112 4.19 -5.95 25.53
CA MET A 112 4.00 -7.32 25.05
C MET A 112 2.58 -7.64 24.61
N ASP A 113 1.61 -6.76 24.88
CA ASP A 113 0.23 -6.92 24.40
C ASP A 113 0.03 -6.24 23.02
N ILE A 114 1.00 -5.43 22.56
CA ILE A 114 1.00 -4.79 21.25
C ILE A 114 1.38 -5.85 20.20
N GLY A 115 0.54 -6.06 19.19
CA GLY A 115 0.74 -7.06 18.13
C GLY A 115 2.11 -6.98 17.45
N PHE A 116 2.65 -5.77 17.30
CA PHE A 116 4.01 -5.55 16.78
C PHE A 116 5.08 -6.30 17.59
N PHE A 117 4.99 -6.34 18.92
CA PHE A 117 5.98 -7.02 19.77
C PHE A 117 5.60 -8.49 20.04
N ALA A 118 4.31 -8.76 20.30
CA ALA A 118 3.83 -10.06 20.76
C ALA A 118 4.01 -11.19 19.73
N ARG A 119 4.04 -10.86 18.42
CA ARG A 119 4.08 -11.84 17.33
C ARG A 119 5.47 -12.10 16.76
N GLN A 120 6.51 -11.59 17.40
CA GLN A 120 7.89 -11.78 16.96
C GLN A 120 8.58 -12.90 17.76
N THR A 121 9.55 -13.53 17.15
CA THR A 121 10.45 -14.51 17.77
C THR A 121 11.86 -13.96 17.74
N LEU A 122 12.36 -13.51 18.89
CA LEU A 122 13.63 -12.79 18.98
C LEU A 122 14.81 -13.73 19.26
N ILE A 123 15.77 -13.79 18.34
CA ILE A 123 17.05 -14.50 18.46
C ILE A 123 18.20 -13.50 18.32
N ALA A 124 18.34 -12.87 17.15
CA ALA A 124 19.33 -11.82 16.93
C ALA A 124 19.01 -10.53 17.70
N LEU A 125 17.71 -10.22 17.86
CA LEU A 125 17.24 -9.03 18.61
C LEU A 125 16.83 -9.33 20.07
N ARG A 126 17.30 -10.45 20.66
CA ARG A 126 16.88 -10.93 21.98
C ARG A 126 17.05 -9.90 23.13
N ASN A 127 18.02 -9.02 23.02
CA ASN A 127 18.34 -8.01 24.05
C ASN A 127 17.80 -6.61 23.73
N ARG A 128 17.06 -6.45 22.61
CA ARG A 128 16.57 -5.13 22.21
C ARG A 128 15.66 -4.50 23.26
N GLY A 129 15.93 -3.26 23.61
CA GLY A 129 15.14 -2.50 24.60
C GLY A 129 15.26 -3.02 26.05
N LEU A 130 16.18 -3.96 26.32
CA LEU A 130 16.35 -4.61 27.62
C LEU A 130 17.68 -4.33 28.32
N ILE A 131 18.71 -3.95 27.57
CA ILE A 131 20.05 -3.66 28.10
C ILE A 131 20.54 -2.28 27.65
N ASP A 132 21.48 -1.75 28.44
CA ASP A 132 22.32 -0.64 28.02
C ASP A 132 23.49 -1.22 27.20
N PRO A 133 23.55 -0.97 25.87
CA PRO A 133 24.57 -1.56 25.00
C PRO A 133 26.00 -1.06 25.29
N GLU A 134 26.15 -0.02 26.11
CA GLU A 134 27.42 0.54 26.51
C GLU A 134 27.91 -0.06 27.84
N LYS A 135 27.27 -1.15 28.32
CA LYS A 135 27.63 -1.86 29.57
C LYS A 135 27.70 -3.36 29.39
N ILE A 136 28.89 -3.88 29.34
CA ILE A 136 29.15 -5.33 29.19
C ILE A 136 28.51 -6.16 30.30
N ASP A 137 28.44 -5.63 31.54
CA ASP A 137 27.82 -6.34 32.67
C ASP A 137 26.35 -6.67 32.44
N GLU A 138 25.61 -5.82 31.74
CA GLU A 138 24.21 -6.07 31.42
C GLU A 138 24.05 -7.18 30.36
N TYR A 139 25.01 -7.29 29.44
CA TYR A 139 25.07 -8.41 28.50
C TYR A 139 25.44 -9.73 29.19
N ILE A 140 26.45 -9.71 30.06
CA ILE A 140 26.85 -10.89 30.86
C ILE A 140 25.72 -11.34 31.78
N ALA A 141 24.99 -10.41 32.41
CA ALA A 141 23.84 -10.73 33.26
C ALA A 141 22.69 -11.43 32.52
N ARG A 142 22.73 -11.46 31.18
CA ARG A 142 21.79 -12.15 30.32
C ARG A 142 22.43 -13.33 29.58
N ASP A 143 23.31 -14.04 30.26
CA ASP A 143 24.05 -15.20 29.73
C ASP A 143 25.03 -14.87 28.60
N GLY A 144 25.41 -13.61 28.43
CA GLY A 144 26.43 -13.19 27.47
C GLY A 144 27.79 -13.80 27.73
N TYR A 145 28.52 -14.15 26.68
CA TYR A 145 29.82 -14.85 26.67
C TYR A 145 29.82 -16.27 27.27
N LYS A 146 28.67 -16.78 27.68
CA LYS A 146 28.53 -18.16 28.15
C LYS A 146 28.71 -19.16 27.02
N ALA A 147 28.20 -18.82 25.82
CA ALA A 147 28.39 -19.64 24.63
C ALA A 147 29.86 -19.66 24.20
N LEU A 148 30.57 -18.55 24.31
CA LEU A 148 32.01 -18.47 24.08
C LEU A 148 32.79 -19.37 25.07
N ALA A 149 32.48 -19.27 26.37
CA ALA A 149 33.11 -20.12 27.39
C ALA A 149 32.92 -21.59 27.06
N LYS A 150 31.71 -22.03 26.74
CA LYS A 150 31.40 -23.40 26.32
C LYS A 150 32.21 -23.79 25.06
N ALA A 151 32.26 -22.91 24.04
CA ALA A 151 32.99 -23.18 22.81
C ALA A 151 34.50 -23.33 23.00
N LEU A 152 35.09 -22.62 23.99
CA LEU A 152 36.52 -22.67 24.26
C LEU A 152 36.93 -23.79 25.21
N THR A 153 36.08 -24.16 26.17
CA THR A 153 36.44 -25.11 27.25
C THR A 153 35.85 -26.51 27.06
N GLU A 154 34.72 -26.64 26.32
CA GLU A 154 33.98 -27.91 26.21
C GLU A 154 33.91 -28.46 24.78
N MET A 155 34.22 -27.67 23.75
CA MET A 155 34.04 -28.06 22.35
C MET A 155 35.34 -28.01 21.56
N ALA A 156 35.56 -29.04 20.72
CA ALA A 156 36.58 -28.95 19.70
C ALA A 156 36.14 -28.02 18.56
N PRO A 157 37.02 -27.38 17.81
CA PRO A 157 36.68 -26.54 16.69
C PRO A 157 35.75 -27.21 15.65
N GLU A 158 35.94 -28.49 15.40
CA GLU A 158 35.13 -29.32 14.51
C GLU A 158 33.71 -29.54 15.04
N ASP A 159 33.56 -29.65 16.37
CA ASP A 159 32.26 -29.76 17.02
C ASP A 159 31.44 -28.48 16.87
N ILE A 160 32.10 -27.31 16.99
CA ILE A 160 31.47 -26.01 16.76
C ILE A 160 30.94 -25.93 15.31
N ILE A 161 31.81 -26.33 14.33
CA ILE A 161 31.41 -26.34 12.91
C ILE A 161 30.21 -27.29 12.68
N THR A 162 30.24 -28.45 13.31
CA THR A 162 29.20 -29.48 13.20
C THR A 162 27.87 -28.97 13.78
N GLU A 163 27.93 -28.31 14.93
CA GLU A 163 26.77 -27.68 15.56
C GLU A 163 26.13 -26.64 14.66
N ILE A 164 26.92 -25.73 14.10
CA ILE A 164 26.42 -24.71 13.16
C ILE A 164 25.91 -25.34 11.85
N LYS A 165 26.51 -26.42 11.35
CA LYS A 165 25.98 -27.16 10.20
C LYS A 165 24.63 -27.81 10.50
N ASN A 166 24.50 -28.47 11.62
CA ASN A 166 23.28 -29.19 12.03
C ASN A 166 22.13 -28.21 12.33
N SER A 167 22.44 -27.00 12.80
CA SER A 167 21.43 -25.95 13.00
C SER A 167 20.77 -25.49 11.69
N GLY A 168 21.42 -25.72 10.53
CA GLY A 168 20.93 -25.24 9.24
C GLY A 168 21.02 -23.72 9.07
N LEU A 169 21.82 -23.02 9.89
CA LEU A 169 22.02 -21.58 9.76
C LEU A 169 22.58 -21.21 8.39
N ARG A 170 21.84 -20.41 7.65
CA ARG A 170 22.26 -19.78 6.39
C ARG A 170 22.65 -18.33 6.63
N GLY A 171 23.57 -17.80 5.84
CA GLY A 171 24.02 -16.40 5.91
C GLY A 171 22.86 -15.42 5.76
N ARG A 172 22.74 -14.44 6.66
CA ARG A 172 21.63 -13.47 6.75
C ARG A 172 21.83 -12.20 5.90
N GLY A 173 23.01 -12.05 5.29
CA GLY A 173 23.32 -10.89 4.43
C GLY A 173 22.80 -10.97 2.99
N GLY A 174 21.90 -11.89 2.67
CA GLY A 174 21.24 -11.95 1.36
C GLY A 174 21.48 -13.21 0.54
N GLY A 175 22.70 -13.68 0.42
CA GLY A 175 23.07 -14.84 -0.39
C GLY A 175 22.65 -16.21 0.16
N GLY A 176 22.31 -16.30 1.45
CA GLY A 176 21.79 -17.52 2.07
C GLY A 176 22.71 -18.74 2.03
N PHE A 177 24.03 -18.58 1.86
CA PHE A 177 24.96 -19.70 1.85
C PHE A 177 25.06 -20.36 3.23
N PRO A 178 25.11 -21.72 3.33
CA PRO A 178 25.19 -22.42 4.62
C PRO A 178 26.45 -22.02 5.42
N THR A 179 26.23 -21.43 6.60
CA THR A 179 27.31 -20.85 7.43
C THR A 179 28.34 -21.90 7.88
N GLY A 180 27.87 -23.02 8.42
CA GLY A 180 28.76 -24.06 8.87
C GLY A 180 29.59 -24.70 7.74
N LEU A 181 29.06 -24.81 6.52
CA LEU A 181 29.80 -25.24 5.34
C LEU A 181 30.90 -24.23 4.94
N LYS A 182 30.59 -22.93 5.00
CA LYS A 182 31.57 -21.85 4.75
C LYS A 182 32.76 -21.98 5.74
N TRP A 183 32.46 -22.18 7.01
CA TRP A 183 33.46 -22.35 8.05
C TRP A 183 34.30 -23.60 7.85
N GLU A 184 33.70 -24.74 7.52
CA GLU A 184 34.39 -25.98 7.22
C GLU A 184 35.38 -25.84 6.05
N LEU A 185 34.94 -25.19 4.97
CA LEU A 185 35.80 -24.93 3.80
C LEU A 185 36.99 -24.03 4.13
N CYS A 186 36.82 -23.03 4.97
CA CYS A 186 37.90 -22.17 5.43
C CYS A 186 38.87 -22.92 6.36
N ARG A 187 38.35 -23.71 7.32
CA ARG A 187 39.17 -24.50 8.24
C ARG A 187 40.05 -25.50 7.53
N LYS A 188 39.58 -26.15 6.46
CA LYS A 188 40.30 -27.11 5.65
C LYS A 188 41.53 -26.56 4.91
N GLN A 189 41.63 -25.23 4.77
CA GLN A 189 42.78 -24.62 4.12
C GLN A 189 44.05 -24.77 4.98
N GLN A 190 45.16 -25.15 4.33
CA GLN A 190 46.46 -25.41 4.96
C GLN A 190 47.28 -24.11 5.10
N ASP A 191 46.72 -23.10 5.75
CA ASP A 191 47.40 -21.85 6.02
C ASP A 191 47.38 -21.56 7.53
N GLU A 192 48.49 -21.08 8.06
CA GLU A 192 48.64 -20.76 9.48
C GLU A 192 47.86 -19.48 9.85
N SER A 193 47.69 -18.56 8.92
CA SER A 193 46.99 -17.31 9.10
C SER A 193 45.62 -17.38 8.42
N LYS A 194 44.57 -17.16 9.20
CA LYS A 194 43.18 -17.08 8.72
C LYS A 194 42.50 -15.84 9.30
N PHE A 195 41.53 -15.30 8.57
CA PHE A 195 40.82 -14.09 8.97
C PHE A 195 39.33 -14.32 9.07
N ILE A 196 38.70 -13.56 9.97
CA ILE A 196 37.25 -13.42 10.09
C ILE A 196 36.84 -11.98 9.77
N ILE A 197 35.75 -11.82 9.02
CA ILE A 197 35.17 -10.50 8.75
C ILE A 197 33.69 -10.50 9.11
N CYS A 198 33.29 -9.49 9.88
CA CYS A 198 31.90 -9.10 10.03
C CYS A 198 31.58 -8.06 8.96
N ASN A 199 30.71 -8.41 8.05
CA ASN A 199 30.20 -7.49 7.05
C ASN A 199 29.00 -6.71 7.64
N ALA A 200 29.26 -5.45 8.01
CA ALA A 200 28.27 -4.48 8.47
C ALA A 200 28.08 -3.34 7.45
N ASP A 201 28.34 -3.61 6.16
CA ASP A 201 28.09 -2.69 5.04
C ASP A 201 26.68 -2.87 4.51
N GLU A 202 25.71 -2.34 5.26
CA GLU A 202 24.28 -2.39 4.95
C GLU A 202 23.90 -1.17 4.10
N GLY A 203 23.91 -1.34 2.78
CA GLY A 203 23.72 -0.23 1.82
C GLY A 203 22.34 -0.16 1.18
N ASP A 204 21.45 -1.12 1.41
CA ASP A 204 20.12 -1.18 0.81
C ASP A 204 19.23 0.01 1.26
N PRO A 205 18.55 0.73 0.33
CA PRO A 205 17.58 1.74 0.71
C PRO A 205 16.46 1.15 1.59
N GLY A 206 16.27 1.75 2.77
CA GLY A 206 15.27 1.30 3.75
C GLY A 206 15.73 0.17 4.68
N ALA A 207 16.92 -0.41 4.48
CA ALA A 207 17.49 -1.42 5.37
C ALA A 207 18.29 -0.76 6.53
N TYR A 208 18.09 -1.28 7.75
CA TYR A 208 18.78 -0.83 8.96
C TYR A 208 18.82 -1.91 10.05
N MET A 209 18.74 -3.19 9.65
CA MET A 209 18.78 -4.33 10.55
C MET A 209 20.12 -4.47 11.23
N ASP A 210 21.22 -4.51 10.44
CA ASP A 210 22.57 -4.71 10.93
C ASP A 210 23.03 -3.56 11.83
N ARG A 211 22.78 -2.32 11.39
CA ARG A 211 22.97 -1.13 12.21
C ARG A 211 22.28 -1.25 13.56
N SER A 212 21.03 -1.64 13.57
CA SER A 212 20.22 -1.71 14.80
C SER A 212 20.64 -2.85 15.71
N ILE A 213 21.11 -3.98 15.18
CA ILE A 213 21.69 -5.07 15.98
C ILE A 213 22.94 -4.57 16.70
N VAL A 214 23.87 -3.92 15.98
CA VAL A 214 25.08 -3.34 16.57
C VAL A 214 24.75 -2.24 17.58
N GLU A 215 23.76 -1.38 17.30
CA GLU A 215 23.31 -0.35 18.26
C GLU A 215 22.65 -0.94 19.50
N ALA A 216 22.01 -2.09 19.42
CA ALA A 216 21.27 -2.69 20.53
C ALA A 216 22.09 -3.67 21.35
N ASP A 217 22.99 -4.43 20.71
CA ASP A 217 23.73 -5.52 21.35
C ASP A 217 25.03 -5.84 20.59
N PRO A 218 26.05 -4.94 20.64
CA PRO A 218 27.31 -5.14 19.95
C PRO A 218 28.08 -6.37 20.48
N HIS A 219 27.89 -6.75 21.74
CA HIS A 219 28.56 -7.89 22.36
C HIS A 219 28.13 -9.23 21.76
N SER A 220 26.87 -9.35 21.31
CA SER A 220 26.39 -10.58 20.65
C SER A 220 27.13 -10.84 19.32
N VAL A 221 27.46 -9.78 18.59
CA VAL A 221 28.24 -9.86 17.36
C VAL A 221 29.68 -10.23 17.66
N ILE A 222 30.30 -9.61 18.66
CA ILE A 222 31.68 -9.90 19.12
C ILE A 222 31.78 -11.35 19.58
N GLU A 223 30.88 -11.84 20.42
CA GLU A 223 30.85 -13.23 20.89
C GLU A 223 30.73 -14.21 19.74
N GLY A 224 29.86 -13.93 18.75
CA GLY A 224 29.72 -14.75 17.56
C GLY A 224 30.97 -14.80 16.71
N MET A 225 31.68 -13.68 16.56
CA MET A 225 32.98 -13.62 15.85
C MET A 225 34.04 -14.44 16.57
N LEU A 226 34.13 -14.35 17.89
CA LEU A 226 35.07 -15.14 18.70
C LEU A 226 34.85 -16.64 18.56
N ILE A 227 33.57 -17.06 18.62
CA ILE A 227 33.20 -18.48 18.41
C ILE A 227 33.61 -18.94 17.00
N GLY A 228 33.30 -18.13 15.98
CA GLY A 228 33.69 -18.42 14.60
C GLY A 228 35.21 -18.45 14.38
N ALA A 229 35.95 -17.56 15.04
CA ALA A 229 37.41 -17.54 15.01
C ALA A 229 38.00 -18.82 15.59
N ARG A 230 37.53 -19.28 16.76
CA ARG A 230 37.88 -20.58 17.32
C ARG A 230 37.58 -21.73 16.36
N ALA A 231 36.42 -21.72 15.75
CA ALA A 231 36.00 -22.76 14.81
C ALA A 231 36.91 -22.90 13.59
N ILE A 232 37.34 -21.80 12.97
CA ILE A 232 38.16 -21.85 11.76
C ILE A 232 39.69 -21.79 12.03
N GLY A 233 40.09 -21.39 13.25
CA GLY A 233 41.49 -21.17 13.64
C GLY A 233 42.02 -19.80 13.18
N ALA A 234 41.22 -18.75 13.32
CA ALA A 234 41.64 -17.38 13.05
C ALA A 234 42.11 -16.70 14.32
N SER A 235 43.13 -15.81 14.23
CA SER A 235 43.65 -14.97 15.33
C SER A 235 43.34 -13.50 15.18
N GLU A 236 42.79 -13.05 14.03
CA GLU A 236 42.43 -11.68 13.76
C GLU A 236 41.06 -11.59 13.07
N GLY A 237 40.28 -10.56 13.41
CA GLY A 237 39.01 -10.24 12.83
C GLY A 237 38.84 -8.76 12.49
N TYR A 238 37.98 -8.51 11.50
CA TYR A 238 37.65 -7.17 11.05
C TYR A 238 36.14 -6.98 11.06
N VAL A 239 35.65 -5.85 11.62
CA VAL A 239 34.31 -5.38 11.43
C VAL A 239 34.35 -4.26 10.41
N TYR A 240 33.80 -4.52 9.22
CA TYR A 240 33.67 -3.53 8.16
C TYR A 240 32.32 -2.86 8.26
N ILE A 241 32.30 -1.60 8.67
CA ILE A 241 31.10 -0.83 9.00
C ILE A 241 31.05 0.49 8.20
N ARG A 242 29.87 0.93 7.81
CA ARG A 242 29.67 2.17 7.06
C ARG A 242 29.97 3.40 7.92
N GLY A 243 30.58 4.42 7.31
CA GLY A 243 30.84 5.73 7.94
C GLY A 243 29.59 6.51 8.34
N GLU A 244 28.43 6.18 7.71
CA GLU A 244 27.12 6.76 8.01
C GLU A 244 26.48 6.21 9.29
N TYR A 245 27.13 5.25 9.99
CA TYR A 245 26.63 4.65 11.21
C TYR A 245 27.45 5.04 12.46
N PRO A 246 27.58 6.35 12.76
CA PRO A 246 28.47 6.81 13.83
C PRO A 246 28.09 6.27 15.23
N LEU A 247 26.78 6.11 15.51
CA LEU A 247 26.32 5.58 16.80
C LEU A 247 26.68 4.09 16.95
N ALA A 248 26.45 3.29 15.90
CA ALA A 248 26.80 1.87 15.90
C ALA A 248 28.32 1.67 16.04
N MET A 249 29.11 2.47 15.34
CA MET A 249 30.56 2.44 15.38
C MET A 249 31.09 2.78 16.79
N ASN A 250 30.59 3.86 17.41
CA ASN A 250 30.96 4.25 18.76
C ASN A 250 30.64 3.14 19.80
N ARG A 251 29.44 2.53 19.71
CA ARG A 251 29.04 1.44 20.62
C ARG A 251 29.88 0.19 20.41
N LEU A 252 30.25 -0.11 19.17
CA LEU A 252 31.15 -1.21 18.87
C LEU A 252 32.56 -0.98 19.43
N GLU A 253 33.11 0.24 19.33
CA GLU A 253 34.39 0.62 19.96
C GLU A 253 34.36 0.45 21.47
N ILE A 254 33.29 0.94 22.14
CA ILE A 254 33.08 0.76 23.58
C ILE A 254 33.06 -0.73 23.93
N ALA A 255 32.27 -1.53 23.19
CA ALA A 255 32.12 -2.96 23.46
C ALA A 255 33.43 -3.74 23.28
N ILE A 256 34.22 -3.46 22.23
CA ILE A 256 35.54 -4.08 22.01
C ILE A 256 36.50 -3.73 23.16
N ASN A 257 36.53 -2.45 23.59
CA ASN A 257 37.39 -2.04 24.68
C ASN A 257 37.00 -2.72 26.00
N GLN A 258 35.69 -2.78 26.31
CA GLN A 258 35.21 -3.51 27.50
C GLN A 258 35.54 -5.01 27.41
N ALA A 259 35.37 -5.65 26.26
CA ALA A 259 35.71 -7.04 26.07
C ALA A 259 37.22 -7.29 26.27
N LYS A 260 38.07 -6.33 25.85
CA LYS A 260 39.55 -6.41 26.13
C LYS A 260 39.84 -6.26 27.63
N GLU A 261 39.19 -5.32 28.33
CA GLU A 261 39.34 -5.11 29.80
C GLU A 261 38.93 -6.34 30.61
N TYR A 262 37.86 -7.07 30.11
CA TYR A 262 37.40 -8.32 30.73
C TYR A 262 38.20 -9.55 30.32
N GLY A 263 39.24 -9.44 29.48
CA GLY A 263 40.04 -10.56 28.98
C GLY A 263 39.28 -11.49 28.01
N LEU A 264 38.24 -11.00 27.37
CA LEU A 264 37.43 -11.73 26.39
C LEU A 264 37.96 -11.53 24.95
N ILE A 265 38.81 -10.55 24.75
CA ILE A 265 39.61 -10.32 23.53
C ILE A 265 41.07 -10.11 23.96
N GLY A 266 42.02 -10.71 23.23
CA GLY A 266 43.43 -10.60 23.51
C GLY A 266 44.10 -12.00 23.53
N GLU A 267 45.09 -12.17 24.42
CA GLU A 267 45.83 -13.41 24.54
C GLU A 267 45.22 -14.36 25.59
N ASN A 268 45.29 -15.67 25.31
CA ASN A 268 44.92 -16.75 26.22
C ASN A 268 43.51 -16.62 26.84
N ILE A 269 42.50 -16.33 26.00
CA ILE A 269 41.12 -16.07 26.41
C ILE A 269 40.57 -17.28 27.21
N PHE A 270 39.96 -17.03 28.39
CA PHE A 270 39.51 -18.04 29.35
C PHE A 270 40.62 -19.03 29.77
N ASP A 271 41.85 -18.57 29.88
CA ASP A 271 43.04 -19.39 30.17
C ASP A 271 43.24 -20.55 29.20
N THR A 272 42.80 -20.42 27.93
CA THR A 272 42.99 -21.41 26.85
C THR A 272 44.12 -20.98 25.92
N ASP A 273 44.45 -21.81 24.93
CA ASP A 273 45.40 -21.53 23.85
C ASP A 273 44.87 -20.58 22.78
N PHE A 274 43.63 -20.09 22.98
CA PHE A 274 42.97 -19.21 22.01
C PHE A 274 43.30 -17.74 22.28
N SER A 275 43.80 -17.08 21.24
CA SER A 275 44.05 -15.64 21.22
C SER A 275 43.42 -15.02 20.01
N PHE A 276 42.79 -13.83 20.17
CA PHE A 276 42.07 -13.16 19.09
C PHE A 276 42.01 -11.65 19.29
N ASP A 277 42.14 -10.87 18.20
CA ASP A 277 41.96 -9.44 18.21
C ASP A 277 40.93 -8.99 17.13
N ILE A 278 40.23 -7.90 17.40
CA ILE A 278 39.19 -7.33 16.50
C ILE A 278 39.55 -5.89 16.14
N HIS A 279 39.54 -5.61 14.84
CA HIS A 279 39.77 -4.28 14.27
C HIS A 279 38.51 -3.73 13.60
N ILE A 280 38.21 -2.46 13.79
CA ILE A 280 37.16 -1.77 13.06
C ILE A 280 37.74 -1.14 11.82
N LYS A 281 37.09 -1.39 10.66
CA LYS A 281 37.38 -0.74 9.40
C LYS A 281 36.17 0.03 8.91
N GLN A 282 36.31 1.34 8.86
CA GLN A 282 35.26 2.23 8.34
C GLN A 282 35.26 2.21 6.81
N GLY A 283 34.11 1.91 6.23
CA GLY A 283 33.83 2.02 4.79
C GLY A 283 33.38 3.44 4.41
N ALA A 284 33.50 3.76 3.12
CA ALA A 284 33.09 5.06 2.57
C ALA A 284 31.62 5.10 2.08
N GLY A 285 30.81 4.10 2.41
CA GLY A 285 29.38 4.08 2.12
C GLY A 285 28.96 3.56 0.74
N ALA A 286 29.88 3.11 -0.10
CA ALA A 286 29.54 2.54 -1.40
C ALA A 286 28.89 1.15 -1.26
N PHE A 287 27.71 0.97 -1.86
CA PHE A 287 26.92 -0.27 -1.81
C PHE A 287 27.70 -1.50 -2.31
N VAL A 288 28.55 -1.32 -3.34
CA VAL A 288 29.40 -2.38 -3.88
C VAL A 288 30.38 -2.95 -2.85
N CYS A 289 30.70 -2.21 -1.78
CA CYS A 289 31.57 -2.70 -0.70
C CYS A 289 30.94 -3.84 0.11
N GLY A 290 29.62 -4.03 0.04
CA GLY A 290 28.95 -5.19 0.63
C GLY A 290 29.26 -6.53 -0.06
N GLU A 291 29.76 -6.51 -1.30
CA GLU A 291 30.22 -7.71 -2.00
C GLU A 291 31.54 -8.21 -1.39
N GLU A 292 31.65 -9.52 -1.11
CA GLU A 292 32.75 -10.12 -0.36
C GLU A 292 34.13 -9.71 -0.85
N THR A 293 34.36 -9.70 -2.16
CA THR A 293 35.69 -9.41 -2.74
C THR A 293 36.00 -7.92 -2.86
N SER A 294 34.96 -7.09 -3.00
CA SER A 294 35.06 -5.64 -2.94
C SER A 294 35.38 -5.17 -1.53
N LEU A 295 34.70 -5.75 -0.54
CA LEU A 295 34.95 -5.51 0.88
C LEU A 295 36.42 -5.82 1.25
N ILE A 296 36.93 -6.97 0.82
CA ILE A 296 38.33 -7.33 1.02
C ILE A 296 39.25 -6.29 0.38
N ALA A 297 39.01 -5.92 -0.88
CA ALA A 297 39.81 -4.91 -1.57
C ALA A 297 39.83 -3.57 -0.81
N SER A 298 38.67 -3.15 -0.26
CA SER A 298 38.56 -1.94 0.55
C SER A 298 39.36 -2.02 1.86
N ILE A 299 39.32 -3.16 2.58
CA ILE A 299 40.13 -3.35 3.78
C ILE A 299 41.62 -3.25 3.45
N GLU A 300 42.03 -3.82 2.33
CA GLU A 300 43.43 -3.78 1.84
C GLU A 300 43.84 -2.40 1.31
N GLY A 301 42.94 -1.40 1.29
CA GLY A 301 43.26 -0.06 0.78
C GLY A 301 43.26 0.06 -0.74
N ARG A 302 42.69 -0.91 -1.46
CA ARG A 302 42.50 -0.91 -2.89
C ARG A 302 41.10 -0.42 -3.28
N PRO A 303 40.87 0.05 -4.54
CA PRO A 303 39.49 0.35 -5.01
C PRO A 303 38.57 -0.86 -4.80
N PRO A 304 37.32 -0.64 -4.31
CA PRO A 304 36.39 -1.71 -3.98
C PRO A 304 35.74 -2.31 -5.23
N GLU A 305 36.52 -2.96 -6.05
CA GLU A 305 36.05 -3.66 -7.25
C GLU A 305 35.96 -5.17 -7.01
N PRO A 306 34.86 -5.82 -7.40
CA PRO A 306 34.73 -7.26 -7.36
C PRO A 306 35.80 -7.97 -8.21
N ARG A 307 36.26 -9.14 -7.76
CA ARG A 307 37.09 -10.01 -8.54
C ARG A 307 36.39 -11.30 -8.94
N GLN A 308 36.89 -11.94 -9.98
CA GLN A 308 36.41 -13.24 -10.43
C GLN A 308 36.59 -14.31 -9.35
N ARG A 309 35.66 -15.20 -9.22
CA ARG A 309 35.67 -16.39 -8.36
C ARG A 309 35.54 -17.64 -9.24
N PRO A 310 36.23 -18.78 -8.99
CA PRO A 310 37.28 -19.00 -7.97
C PRO A 310 38.57 -18.23 -8.23
N PRO A 311 39.45 -18.01 -7.20
CA PRO A 311 39.33 -18.55 -5.83
C PRO A 311 38.29 -17.79 -5.00
N TYR A 312 37.58 -18.52 -4.14
CA TYR A 312 36.65 -17.93 -3.18
C TYR A 312 37.39 -17.35 -1.98
N PRO A 313 36.82 -16.41 -1.20
CA PRO A 313 37.49 -15.84 -0.01
C PRO A 313 37.94 -16.88 1.00
N VAL A 314 37.20 -17.97 1.17
CA VAL A 314 37.59 -19.09 2.06
C VAL A 314 38.85 -19.79 1.61
N GLN A 315 39.29 -19.61 0.36
CA GLN A 315 40.53 -20.15 -0.20
C GLN A 315 41.62 -19.09 -0.26
N SER A 316 41.27 -17.89 -0.73
CA SER A 316 42.20 -16.77 -0.90
C SER A 316 41.41 -15.45 -0.76
N GLY A 317 41.34 -14.94 0.44
CA GLY A 317 40.61 -13.72 0.84
C GLY A 317 41.56 -12.57 1.19
N LEU A 318 41.44 -12.02 2.40
CA LEU A 318 42.17 -10.87 2.89
C LEU A 318 43.70 -11.17 2.87
N TRP A 319 44.45 -10.30 2.19
CA TRP A 319 45.90 -10.47 1.92
C TRP A 319 46.29 -11.84 1.33
N GLY A 320 45.37 -12.40 0.55
CA GLY A 320 45.57 -13.71 -0.08
C GLY A 320 45.39 -14.91 0.86
N LYS A 321 44.96 -14.69 2.10
CA LYS A 321 44.78 -15.72 3.13
C LYS A 321 43.32 -16.20 3.19
N PRO A 322 43.07 -17.45 3.66
CA PRO A 322 41.72 -17.96 3.87
C PRO A 322 40.92 -17.03 4.79
N THR A 323 39.77 -16.60 4.34
CA THR A 323 38.94 -15.60 5.04
C THR A 323 37.47 -16.02 5.07
N THR A 324 36.87 -16.00 6.25
CA THR A 324 35.43 -16.20 6.42
C THR A 324 34.74 -14.85 6.61
N ILE A 325 33.73 -14.57 5.79
CA ILE A 325 32.93 -13.34 5.85
C ILE A 325 31.50 -13.72 6.17
N ASN A 326 30.93 -13.18 7.25
CA ASN A 326 29.51 -13.31 7.59
C ASN A 326 28.91 -11.94 7.94
N ASN A 327 27.59 -11.83 7.75
CA ASN A 327 26.82 -10.65 8.08
C ASN A 327 26.62 -10.51 9.61
N VAL A 328 26.29 -9.32 10.09
CA VAL A 328 26.02 -8.96 11.50
C VAL A 328 24.98 -9.87 12.14
N GLU A 329 23.81 -10.04 11.51
CA GLU A 329 22.71 -10.89 12.02
C GLU A 329 23.15 -12.34 12.15
N THR A 330 23.97 -12.83 11.20
CA THR A 330 24.54 -14.18 11.26
C THR A 330 25.42 -14.33 12.50
N TRP A 331 26.34 -13.37 12.76
CA TRP A 331 27.20 -13.42 13.94
C TRP A 331 26.41 -13.34 15.24
N ALA A 332 25.43 -12.44 15.35
CA ALA A 332 24.58 -12.29 16.55
C ALA A 332 23.72 -13.54 16.87
N THR A 333 23.49 -14.39 15.87
CA THR A 333 22.70 -15.64 16.02
C THR A 333 23.56 -16.81 16.53
N VAL A 334 24.87 -16.84 16.21
CA VAL A 334 25.79 -17.94 16.55
C VAL A 334 25.83 -18.26 18.06
N PRO A 335 25.95 -17.29 18.99
CA PRO A 335 25.99 -17.59 20.43
C PRO A 335 24.77 -18.36 20.91
N VAL A 336 23.60 -18.01 20.41
CA VAL A 336 22.32 -18.65 20.80
C VAL A 336 22.27 -20.10 20.34
N ILE A 337 22.80 -20.39 19.15
CA ILE A 337 22.88 -21.76 18.63
C ILE A 337 23.81 -22.60 19.51
N ILE A 338 25.01 -22.11 19.86
CA ILE A 338 25.98 -22.83 20.69
C ILE A 338 25.43 -23.07 22.11
N GLU A 339 24.68 -22.09 22.64
CA GLU A 339 24.08 -22.22 23.97
C GLU A 339 22.93 -23.25 23.99
N ARG A 340 21.96 -23.09 23.07
CA ARG A 340 20.68 -23.84 23.09
C ARG A 340 20.71 -25.13 22.28
N GLY A 341 21.68 -25.28 21.39
CA GLY A 341 21.85 -26.46 20.55
C GLY A 341 21.26 -26.31 19.15
N ALA A 342 21.86 -27.04 18.21
CA ALA A 342 21.48 -27.06 16.80
C ALA A 342 20.01 -27.44 16.56
N ASP A 343 19.53 -28.49 17.22
CA ASP A 343 18.18 -29.01 17.05
C ASP A 343 17.12 -27.98 17.44
N TRP A 344 17.38 -27.19 18.49
CA TRP A 344 16.48 -26.14 18.90
C TRP A 344 16.31 -25.07 17.78
N PHE A 345 17.42 -24.63 17.18
CA PHE A 345 17.37 -23.67 16.10
C PHE A 345 16.77 -24.26 14.82
N ALA A 346 17.11 -25.50 14.49
CA ALA A 346 16.58 -26.23 13.34
C ALA A 346 15.07 -26.50 13.45
N GLY A 347 14.54 -26.51 14.67
CA GLY A 347 13.09 -26.61 14.93
C GLY A 347 12.29 -25.35 14.57
N ILE A 348 12.95 -24.21 14.27
CA ILE A 348 12.34 -22.94 13.90
C ILE A 348 12.48 -22.75 12.39
N GLY A 349 11.43 -22.27 11.72
CA GLY A 349 11.45 -21.99 10.28
C GLY A 349 10.92 -23.14 9.43
N THR A 350 11.29 -23.13 8.13
CA THR A 350 10.87 -24.15 7.15
C THR A 350 11.90 -25.29 7.05
N GLU A 351 11.60 -26.30 6.25
CA GLU A 351 12.53 -27.43 6.02
C GLU A 351 13.87 -26.95 5.42
N SER A 352 13.82 -26.02 4.47
CA SER A 352 14.99 -25.52 3.74
C SER A 352 15.58 -24.23 4.31
N SER A 353 14.82 -23.48 5.10
CA SER A 353 15.20 -22.19 5.67
C SER A 353 14.96 -22.16 7.17
N LYS A 354 16.03 -22.42 7.95
CA LYS A 354 15.97 -22.56 9.43
C LYS A 354 16.13 -21.23 10.15
N GLY A 355 15.55 -21.17 11.36
CA GLY A 355 15.65 -20.04 12.28
C GLY A 355 14.75 -18.87 11.92
N THR A 356 15.17 -17.70 12.38
CA THR A 356 14.48 -16.41 12.18
C THR A 356 15.18 -15.55 11.14
N LYS A 357 14.49 -14.49 10.69
CA LYS A 357 15.06 -13.40 9.91
C LYS A 357 14.60 -12.07 10.45
N VAL A 358 15.51 -11.12 10.53
CA VAL A 358 15.19 -9.72 10.86
C VAL A 358 14.85 -8.99 9.56
N PHE A 359 13.69 -8.33 9.54
CA PHE A 359 13.25 -7.48 8.43
C PHE A 359 13.11 -6.02 8.88
N SER A 360 13.50 -5.09 8.01
CA SER A 360 13.10 -3.69 8.11
C SER A 360 11.80 -3.51 7.33
N LEU A 361 10.73 -3.24 8.05
CA LEU A 361 9.41 -3.02 7.50
C LEU A 361 9.18 -1.52 7.33
N VAL A 362 9.13 -1.05 6.07
CA VAL A 362 9.06 0.38 5.72
C VAL A 362 8.11 0.64 4.55
N GLY A 363 7.92 1.90 4.18
CA GLY A 363 7.05 2.31 3.09
C GLY A 363 5.62 2.61 3.57
N LYS A 364 4.62 2.16 2.83
CA LYS A 364 3.20 2.40 3.11
C LYS A 364 2.65 1.39 4.11
N ILE A 365 3.10 1.48 5.35
CA ILE A 365 2.75 0.59 6.47
C ILE A 365 2.53 1.39 7.75
N ASN A 366 1.57 1.01 8.58
CA ASN A 366 1.26 1.72 9.82
C ASN A 366 2.40 1.62 10.85
N ASN A 367 2.92 0.41 11.07
CA ASN A 367 3.95 0.15 12.08
C ASN A 367 5.31 -0.03 11.40
N THR A 368 5.93 1.08 10.99
CA THR A 368 7.32 1.05 10.49
C THR A 368 8.28 0.64 11.60
N GLY A 369 9.11 -0.38 11.33
CA GLY A 369 10.06 -0.85 12.33
C GLY A 369 10.84 -2.11 11.92
N LEU A 370 11.58 -2.66 12.91
CA LEU A 370 12.28 -3.93 12.78
C LEU A 370 11.45 -5.06 13.34
N VAL A 371 11.32 -6.12 12.55
CA VAL A 371 10.59 -7.31 12.94
C VAL A 371 11.46 -8.55 12.78
N GLU A 372 11.59 -9.35 13.82
CA GLU A 372 12.26 -10.64 13.75
C GLU A 372 11.23 -11.76 13.83
N VAL A 373 11.15 -12.55 12.77
CA VAL A 373 10.11 -13.56 12.59
C VAL A 373 10.68 -14.89 12.14
N PRO A 374 10.03 -16.01 12.45
CA PRO A 374 10.43 -17.32 11.93
C PRO A 374 10.39 -17.33 10.39
N MET A 375 11.34 -17.99 9.76
CA MET A 375 11.26 -18.28 8.33
C MET A 375 9.97 -19.07 8.03
N GLY A 376 9.29 -18.74 6.93
CA GLY A 376 8.04 -19.39 6.54
C GLY A 376 6.77 -18.69 7.04
N ILE A 377 6.89 -17.61 7.81
CA ILE A 377 5.76 -16.72 8.09
C ILE A 377 5.23 -16.12 6.77
N THR A 378 3.95 -15.86 6.65
CA THR A 378 3.38 -15.27 5.42
C THR A 378 3.60 -13.77 5.34
N LEU A 379 3.66 -13.23 4.13
CA LEU A 379 3.67 -11.78 3.91
C LEU A 379 2.47 -11.10 4.55
N LYS A 380 1.30 -11.75 4.54
CA LYS A 380 0.07 -11.24 5.16
C LYS A 380 0.24 -11.02 6.66
N GLU A 381 0.78 -12.02 7.38
CA GLU A 381 1.03 -11.90 8.82
C GLU A 381 2.03 -10.78 9.13
N ILE A 382 3.09 -10.64 8.33
CA ILE A 382 4.08 -9.56 8.50
C ILE A 382 3.43 -8.20 8.28
N ILE A 383 2.66 -8.02 7.19
CA ILE A 383 2.12 -6.72 6.79
C ILE A 383 0.93 -6.31 7.67
N TYR A 384 -0.01 -7.24 7.91
CA TYR A 384 -1.24 -6.88 8.62
C TYR A 384 -1.17 -7.13 10.12
N ASP A 385 -0.69 -8.29 10.55
CA ASP A 385 -0.74 -8.66 11.97
C ASP A 385 0.35 -7.98 12.80
N ILE A 386 1.54 -7.81 12.21
CA ILE A 386 2.68 -7.13 12.84
C ILE A 386 2.74 -5.67 12.39
N GLY A 387 2.71 -5.43 11.09
CA GLY A 387 2.82 -4.12 10.48
C GLY A 387 1.58 -3.23 10.64
N GLY A 388 0.45 -3.77 11.12
CA GLY A 388 -0.78 -3.01 11.34
C GLY A 388 -1.50 -2.57 10.06
N GLY A 389 -1.15 -3.14 8.90
CA GLY A 389 -1.79 -2.87 7.60
C GLY A 389 -1.40 -1.53 6.96
N ILE A 390 -2.13 -1.17 5.93
CA ILE A 390 -1.84 0.01 5.09
C ILE A 390 -2.48 1.27 5.68
N PRO A 391 -1.78 2.40 5.76
CA PRO A 391 -2.31 3.66 6.28
C PRO A 391 -3.56 4.14 5.53
N GLY A 392 -4.49 4.74 6.27
CA GLY A 392 -5.70 5.35 5.69
C GLY A 392 -6.70 4.35 5.11
N GLY A 393 -6.56 3.04 5.41
CA GLY A 393 -7.45 2.00 4.89
C GLY A 393 -7.29 1.72 3.39
N LYS A 394 -6.19 2.17 2.78
CA LYS A 394 -5.85 1.90 1.38
C LYS A 394 -5.54 0.42 1.16
N LYS A 395 -5.57 -0.01 -0.10
CA LYS A 395 -5.28 -1.38 -0.48
C LYS A 395 -3.77 -1.62 -0.55
N PHE A 396 -3.36 -2.79 -0.06
CA PHE A 396 -2.03 -3.30 -0.34
C PHE A 396 -1.88 -3.63 -1.83
N LYS A 397 -0.84 -3.10 -2.45
CA LYS A 397 -0.53 -3.35 -3.87
C LYS A 397 0.60 -4.35 -4.05
N ALA A 398 1.71 -4.10 -3.39
CA ALA A 398 2.90 -4.92 -3.52
C ALA A 398 3.88 -4.69 -2.36
N VAL A 399 4.86 -5.57 -2.25
CA VAL A 399 6.03 -5.39 -1.39
C VAL A 399 7.31 -5.68 -2.17
N GLN A 400 8.26 -4.76 -2.13
CA GLN A 400 9.62 -5.00 -2.58
C GLN A 400 10.40 -5.70 -1.48
N THR A 401 10.95 -6.87 -1.75
CA THR A 401 11.83 -7.60 -0.82
C THR A 401 13.24 -7.67 -1.37
N GLY A 402 14.24 -7.75 -0.50
CA GLY A 402 15.64 -7.86 -0.89
C GLY A 402 16.29 -6.57 -1.40
N GLY A 403 15.70 -5.42 -1.08
CA GLY A 403 16.23 -4.11 -1.49
C GLY A 403 16.27 -3.92 -3.01
N PRO A 404 17.25 -3.15 -3.53
CA PRO A 404 17.40 -2.90 -4.97
C PRO A 404 17.77 -4.14 -5.79
N SER A 405 18.25 -5.18 -5.14
CA SER A 405 18.58 -6.46 -5.76
C SER A 405 17.43 -7.47 -5.80
N GLY A 406 16.33 -7.14 -5.15
CA GLY A 406 15.17 -8.02 -5.06
C GLY A 406 14.09 -7.70 -6.08
N GLY A 407 12.89 -8.22 -5.84
CA GLY A 407 11.75 -8.08 -6.74
C GLY A 407 10.49 -7.60 -6.03
N CYS A 408 9.57 -7.11 -6.82
CA CYS A 408 8.26 -6.64 -6.39
C CYS A 408 7.26 -7.80 -6.37
N ILE A 409 6.71 -8.12 -5.19
CA ILE A 409 5.75 -9.21 -4.98
C ILE A 409 4.34 -8.63 -4.90
N PRO A 410 3.40 -9.04 -5.78
CA PRO A 410 2.06 -8.48 -5.85
C PRO A 410 1.13 -8.96 -4.73
N ALA A 411 0.02 -8.24 -4.55
CA ALA A 411 -1.03 -8.59 -3.59
C ALA A 411 -1.62 -10.00 -3.80
N SER A 412 -1.60 -10.53 -5.02
CA SER A 412 -2.06 -11.89 -5.31
C SER A 412 -1.24 -12.99 -4.65
N LEU A 413 -0.02 -12.68 -4.20
CA LEU A 413 0.91 -13.59 -3.52
C LEU A 413 1.04 -13.29 -2.02
N ILE A 414 0.13 -12.53 -1.43
CA ILE A 414 0.24 -12.07 -0.03
C ILE A 414 0.25 -13.22 1.00
N ASP A 415 -0.38 -14.34 0.70
CA ASP A 415 -0.40 -15.53 1.57
C ASP A 415 0.85 -16.43 1.38
N MET A 416 1.81 -15.99 0.56
CA MET A 416 3.05 -16.72 0.31
C MET A 416 3.93 -16.73 1.56
N PRO A 417 4.51 -17.91 1.95
CA PRO A 417 5.51 -17.97 3.01
C PRO A 417 6.82 -17.28 2.59
N VAL A 418 7.44 -16.60 3.54
CA VAL A 418 8.69 -15.85 3.35
C VAL A 418 9.87 -16.73 3.73
N ASP A 419 10.53 -17.30 2.72
CA ASP A 419 11.78 -18.03 2.83
C ASP A 419 12.65 -17.83 1.57
N TYR A 420 13.88 -18.35 1.57
CA TYR A 420 14.82 -18.13 0.45
C TYR A 420 14.29 -18.69 -0.87
N GLU A 421 13.67 -19.85 -0.84
CA GLU A 421 13.22 -20.58 -2.02
C GLU A 421 11.96 -19.92 -2.59
N LYS A 422 10.97 -19.64 -1.75
CA LYS A 422 9.69 -19.05 -2.20
C LYS A 422 9.85 -17.64 -2.74
N LEU A 423 10.69 -16.82 -2.13
CA LEU A 423 11.00 -15.49 -2.66
C LEU A 423 11.68 -15.58 -4.03
N THR A 424 12.60 -16.56 -4.22
CA THR A 424 13.27 -16.78 -5.51
C THR A 424 12.29 -17.27 -6.58
N GLU A 425 11.36 -18.18 -6.26
CA GLU A 425 10.29 -18.65 -7.16
C GLU A 425 9.38 -17.48 -7.60
N ALA A 426 9.12 -16.54 -6.71
CA ALA A 426 8.35 -15.34 -7.02
C ALA A 426 9.10 -14.30 -7.89
N GLY A 427 10.40 -14.51 -8.16
CA GLY A 427 11.23 -13.56 -8.91
C GLY A 427 11.84 -12.45 -8.07
N SER A 428 11.90 -12.68 -6.74
CA SER A 428 12.56 -11.80 -5.79
C SER A 428 13.71 -12.52 -5.07
N ILE A 429 14.25 -11.92 -4.02
CA ILE A 429 15.25 -12.56 -3.12
C ILE A 429 14.98 -12.14 -1.67
N MET A 430 15.55 -12.89 -0.73
CA MET A 430 15.55 -12.52 0.68
C MET A 430 16.33 -11.22 0.92
N GLY A 431 17.46 -11.06 0.25
CA GLY A 431 18.37 -9.94 0.46
C GLY A 431 18.81 -9.81 1.92
N SER A 432 19.19 -8.60 2.31
CA SER A 432 19.53 -8.28 3.69
C SER A 432 18.31 -8.33 4.64
N GLY A 433 17.09 -8.21 4.12
CA GLY A 433 15.84 -8.20 4.87
C GLY A 433 15.02 -6.90 4.74
N GLY A 434 15.33 -6.07 3.74
CA GLY A 434 14.51 -4.89 3.43
C GLY A 434 13.14 -5.30 2.89
N MET A 435 12.07 -4.75 3.45
CA MET A 435 10.69 -4.88 2.97
C MET A 435 10.07 -3.50 2.81
N ILE A 436 9.82 -3.08 1.56
CA ILE A 436 9.20 -1.78 1.23
C ILE A 436 7.78 -2.04 0.77
N VAL A 437 6.82 -1.72 1.63
CA VAL A 437 5.39 -1.93 1.38
C VAL A 437 4.84 -0.80 0.51
N MET A 438 3.99 -1.14 -0.45
CA MET A 438 3.38 -0.25 -1.43
C MET A 438 1.86 -0.35 -1.37
N ASP A 439 1.20 0.80 -1.45
CA ASP A 439 -0.25 0.92 -1.55
C ASP A 439 -0.72 1.11 -3.01
N GLU A 440 -2.02 1.21 -3.21
CA GLU A 440 -2.65 1.41 -4.51
C GLU A 440 -2.23 2.72 -5.22
N ASP A 441 -1.72 3.71 -4.47
CA ASP A 441 -1.23 4.98 -5.02
C ASP A 441 0.27 4.95 -5.37
N THR A 442 0.90 3.79 -5.38
CA THR A 442 2.30 3.61 -5.76
C THR A 442 2.42 3.17 -7.22
N CYS A 443 3.20 3.88 -8.04
CA CYS A 443 3.52 3.48 -9.41
C CYS A 443 4.70 2.51 -9.43
N VAL A 444 4.49 1.29 -9.89
CA VAL A 444 5.55 0.27 -9.91
C VAL A 444 6.61 0.53 -10.98
N VAL A 445 6.27 1.24 -12.05
CA VAL A 445 7.23 1.66 -13.09
C VAL A 445 8.21 2.69 -12.53
N ASP A 446 7.72 3.64 -11.73
CA ASP A 446 8.55 4.64 -11.03
C ASP A 446 9.42 3.98 -9.95
N VAL A 447 8.90 2.97 -9.25
CA VAL A 447 9.66 2.15 -8.29
C VAL A 447 10.79 1.39 -8.98
N ALA A 448 10.51 0.73 -10.11
CA ALA A 448 11.54 0.05 -10.90
C ALA A 448 12.63 1.04 -11.36
N LYS A 449 12.22 2.21 -11.86
CA LYS A 449 13.14 3.31 -12.23
C LYS A 449 14.02 3.72 -11.05
N TYR A 450 13.44 3.93 -9.86
CA TYR A 450 14.16 4.32 -8.65
C TYR A 450 15.26 3.29 -8.29
N PHE A 451 14.95 1.99 -8.31
CA PHE A 451 15.93 0.97 -7.99
C PHE A 451 17.03 0.82 -9.06
N ILE A 452 16.67 0.98 -10.34
CA ILE A 452 17.67 0.98 -11.41
C ILE A 452 18.58 2.22 -11.32
N GLU A 453 18.03 3.39 -11.01
CA GLU A 453 18.81 4.61 -10.79
C GLU A 453 19.81 4.42 -9.63
N PHE A 454 19.34 3.92 -8.49
CA PHE A 454 20.19 3.59 -7.34
C PHE A 454 21.32 2.62 -7.72
N THR A 455 21.00 1.50 -8.38
CA THR A 455 22.00 0.48 -8.72
C THR A 455 22.94 0.93 -9.83
N ASN A 456 22.49 1.81 -10.73
CA ASN A 456 23.34 2.45 -11.73
C ASN A 456 24.40 3.34 -11.06
N ASP A 457 23.99 4.15 -10.09
CA ASP A 457 24.89 5.07 -9.35
C ASP A 457 25.88 4.30 -8.46
N GLU A 458 25.48 3.15 -7.92
CA GLU A 458 26.29 2.28 -7.06
C GLU A 458 27.14 1.25 -7.83
N SER A 459 27.06 1.21 -9.15
CA SER A 459 27.86 0.32 -9.98
C SER A 459 29.33 0.68 -9.92
N CYS A 460 30.22 -0.31 -9.67
CA CYS A 460 31.68 -0.08 -9.73
C CYS A 460 32.21 0.20 -11.15
N GLY A 461 31.37 0.04 -12.19
CA GLY A 461 31.73 0.31 -13.58
C GLY A 461 32.63 -0.75 -14.27
N LYS A 462 33.00 -1.85 -13.59
CA LYS A 462 33.95 -2.84 -14.12
C LYS A 462 33.38 -3.66 -15.27
N CYS A 463 32.17 -4.19 -15.14
CA CYS A 463 31.50 -4.98 -16.17
C CYS A 463 30.81 -4.06 -17.18
N SER A 464 31.09 -4.19 -18.47
CA SER A 464 30.44 -3.40 -19.52
C SER A 464 28.92 -3.61 -19.52
N SER A 465 28.47 -4.86 -19.37
CA SER A 465 27.04 -5.19 -19.30
C SER A 465 26.32 -4.54 -18.12
N CYS A 466 26.95 -4.46 -16.96
CA CYS A 466 26.38 -3.77 -15.80
C CYS A 466 26.36 -2.25 -16.02
N ARG A 467 27.51 -1.65 -16.34
CA ARG A 467 27.70 -0.20 -16.49
C ARG A 467 26.80 0.41 -17.58
N GLU A 468 26.93 -0.13 -18.81
CA GLU A 468 26.17 0.37 -19.96
C GLU A 468 24.70 -0.09 -19.90
N GLY A 469 24.47 -1.36 -19.52
CA GLY A 469 23.14 -1.93 -19.45
C GLY A 469 22.26 -1.28 -18.41
N SER A 470 22.76 -0.97 -17.20
CA SER A 470 21.97 -0.25 -16.19
C SER A 470 21.60 1.16 -16.65
N SER A 471 22.53 1.85 -17.33
CA SER A 471 22.28 3.17 -17.89
C SER A 471 21.19 3.13 -18.98
N GLN A 472 21.22 2.12 -19.86
CA GLN A 472 20.19 1.94 -20.88
C GLN A 472 18.82 1.58 -20.28
N LEU A 473 18.77 0.66 -19.32
CA LEU A 473 17.52 0.35 -18.60
C LEU A 473 16.93 1.61 -17.95
N LEU A 474 17.76 2.42 -17.33
CA LEU A 474 17.34 3.66 -16.68
C LEU A 474 16.75 4.66 -17.69
N GLU A 475 17.39 4.83 -18.85
CA GLU A 475 16.89 5.74 -19.88
C GLU A 475 15.56 5.27 -20.48
N ILE A 476 15.38 3.96 -20.67
CA ILE A 476 14.09 3.41 -21.12
C ILE A 476 13.01 3.70 -20.07
N LEU A 477 13.26 3.41 -18.79
CA LEU A 477 12.28 3.66 -17.71
C LEU A 477 11.99 5.16 -17.54
N LYS A 478 12.98 6.04 -17.73
CA LYS A 478 12.77 7.49 -17.75
C LYS A 478 11.87 7.91 -18.91
N ARG A 479 12.07 7.37 -20.13
CA ARG A 479 11.17 7.64 -21.26
C ARG A 479 9.74 7.20 -20.96
N ILE A 480 9.56 5.98 -20.43
CA ILE A 480 8.24 5.44 -20.09
C ILE A 480 7.55 6.35 -19.05
N THR A 481 8.24 6.74 -17.97
CA THR A 481 7.67 7.61 -16.93
C THR A 481 7.47 9.06 -17.36
N ARG A 482 8.03 9.48 -18.51
CA ARG A 482 7.79 10.77 -19.16
C ARG A 482 6.67 10.72 -20.21
N GLY A 483 6.11 9.55 -20.51
CA GLY A 483 5.13 9.36 -21.57
C GLY A 483 5.71 9.30 -22.99
N GLU A 484 7.03 9.15 -23.08
CA GLU A 484 7.80 9.07 -24.33
C GLU A 484 8.12 7.60 -24.71
N GLY A 485 7.68 6.63 -23.89
CA GLY A 485 7.91 5.21 -24.10
C GLY A 485 7.16 4.67 -25.32
N GLU A 486 7.73 3.63 -25.95
CA GLU A 486 7.22 2.91 -27.10
C GLU A 486 7.02 1.42 -26.78
N GLU A 487 6.17 0.70 -27.52
CA GLU A 487 5.88 -0.73 -27.24
C GLU A 487 7.14 -1.61 -27.33
N GLN A 488 8.07 -1.30 -28.22
CA GLN A 488 9.34 -2.03 -28.31
C GLN A 488 10.26 -1.84 -27.10
N ASP A 489 10.03 -0.83 -26.26
CA ASP A 489 10.75 -0.65 -25.00
C ASP A 489 10.52 -1.80 -24.02
N LEU A 490 9.36 -2.45 -24.06
CA LEU A 490 9.04 -3.60 -23.20
C LEU A 490 9.96 -4.79 -23.51
N GLN A 491 10.08 -5.13 -24.80
CA GLN A 491 10.98 -6.20 -25.25
C GLN A 491 12.45 -5.86 -24.91
N MET A 492 12.85 -4.61 -25.14
CA MET A 492 14.23 -4.15 -24.86
C MET A 492 14.55 -4.21 -23.36
N LEU A 493 13.60 -3.90 -22.46
CA LEU A 493 13.77 -4.07 -21.02
C LEU A 493 14.02 -5.52 -20.63
N GLU A 494 13.30 -6.48 -21.22
CA GLU A 494 13.50 -7.92 -20.96
C GLU A 494 14.84 -8.42 -21.49
N GLU A 495 15.19 -8.09 -22.72
CA GLU A 495 16.45 -8.52 -23.36
C GLU A 495 17.67 -7.97 -22.63
N LEU A 496 17.72 -6.66 -22.36
CA LEU A 496 18.81 -6.03 -21.61
C LEU A 496 18.92 -6.62 -20.19
N SER A 497 17.80 -6.83 -19.54
CA SER A 497 17.76 -7.44 -18.20
C SER A 497 18.39 -8.83 -18.19
N SER A 498 18.08 -9.66 -19.17
CA SER A 498 18.66 -11.00 -19.31
C SER A 498 20.17 -10.92 -19.55
N VAL A 499 20.61 -10.08 -20.47
CA VAL A 499 22.05 -9.90 -20.78
C VAL A 499 22.82 -9.44 -19.55
N ILE A 500 22.32 -8.44 -18.82
CA ILE A 500 22.98 -7.93 -17.61
C ILE A 500 23.10 -9.04 -16.57
N LYS A 501 22.02 -9.79 -16.32
CA LYS A 501 21.96 -10.87 -15.35
C LYS A 501 22.99 -11.97 -15.64
N ASP A 502 23.07 -12.39 -16.89
CA ASP A 502 23.87 -13.54 -17.30
C ASP A 502 25.36 -13.22 -17.48
N THR A 503 25.71 -11.96 -17.72
CA THR A 503 27.09 -11.56 -18.07
C THR A 503 27.79 -10.70 -17.04
N SER A 504 27.08 -10.29 -15.96
CA SER A 504 27.71 -9.54 -14.87
C SER A 504 28.49 -10.42 -13.92
N MET A 505 29.61 -9.91 -13.42
CA MET A 505 30.54 -10.67 -12.59
C MET A 505 30.05 -10.88 -11.15
N CYS A 506 29.47 -9.88 -10.53
CA CYS A 506 29.09 -9.90 -9.11
C CYS A 506 27.58 -9.90 -8.90
N GLY A 507 27.16 -10.17 -7.65
CA GLY A 507 25.75 -10.22 -7.26
C GLY A 507 24.98 -8.94 -7.58
N LEU A 508 25.59 -7.74 -7.44
CA LEU A 508 24.94 -6.48 -7.78
C LEU A 508 24.45 -6.47 -9.23
N GLY A 509 25.34 -6.72 -10.21
CA GLY A 509 24.95 -6.71 -11.62
C GLY A 509 24.00 -7.87 -11.98
N GLN A 510 24.19 -9.06 -11.36
CA GLN A 510 23.34 -10.23 -11.62
C GLN A 510 21.89 -10.04 -11.10
N THR A 511 21.68 -9.26 -10.07
CA THR A 511 20.38 -9.04 -9.46
C THR A 511 19.76 -7.67 -9.77
N LEU A 512 20.55 -6.72 -10.28
CA LEU A 512 20.11 -5.39 -10.70
C LEU A 512 18.81 -5.40 -11.55
N PRO A 513 18.60 -6.34 -12.49
CA PRO A 513 17.40 -6.35 -13.31
C PRO A 513 16.15 -6.88 -12.60
N ASN A 514 16.25 -7.48 -11.42
CA ASN A 514 15.10 -8.11 -10.73
C ASN A 514 13.90 -7.18 -10.51
N PRO A 515 14.06 -5.90 -10.09
CA PRO A 515 12.95 -4.97 -9.99
C PRO A 515 12.20 -4.79 -11.31
N VAL A 516 12.92 -4.68 -12.44
CA VAL A 516 12.32 -4.55 -13.78
C VAL A 516 11.59 -5.83 -14.17
N LEU A 517 12.26 -6.98 -14.07
CA LEU A 517 11.68 -8.27 -14.47
C LEU A 517 10.44 -8.64 -13.64
N SER A 518 10.46 -8.38 -12.34
CA SER A 518 9.32 -8.67 -11.46
C SER A 518 8.14 -7.72 -11.73
N THR A 519 8.41 -6.44 -11.97
CA THR A 519 7.34 -5.47 -12.29
C THR A 519 6.76 -5.72 -13.69
N LEU A 520 7.54 -6.06 -14.69
CA LEU A 520 7.04 -6.51 -15.99
C LEU A 520 6.18 -7.78 -15.85
N LYS A 521 6.62 -8.76 -15.05
CA LYS A 521 5.89 -10.03 -14.85
C LYS A 521 4.51 -9.83 -14.22
N TYR A 522 4.40 -8.96 -13.23
CA TYR A 522 3.20 -8.87 -12.38
C TYR A 522 2.35 -7.62 -12.62
N PHE A 523 2.88 -6.60 -13.29
CA PHE A 523 2.26 -5.29 -13.48
C PHE A 523 2.44 -4.75 -14.91
N MET A 524 2.41 -5.65 -15.89
CA MET A 524 2.54 -5.29 -17.32
C MET A 524 1.52 -4.24 -17.73
N ASP A 525 0.31 -4.30 -17.18
CA ASP A 525 -0.77 -3.35 -17.40
C ASP A 525 -0.37 -1.91 -17.07
N GLU A 526 0.41 -1.67 -16.00
CA GLU A 526 0.89 -0.32 -15.69
C GLU A 526 1.92 0.19 -16.70
N TYR A 527 2.78 -0.67 -17.23
CA TYR A 527 3.68 -0.30 -18.32
C TYR A 527 2.91 0.08 -19.59
N ILE A 528 1.92 -0.74 -19.97
CA ILE A 528 1.03 -0.46 -21.11
C ILE A 528 0.29 0.86 -20.88
N GLU A 529 -0.22 1.11 -19.69
CA GLU A 529 -0.89 2.37 -19.32
C GLU A 529 0.01 3.58 -19.56
N HIS A 530 1.28 3.51 -19.15
CA HIS A 530 2.25 4.59 -19.35
C HIS A 530 2.63 4.77 -20.83
N ILE A 531 2.84 3.66 -21.55
CA ILE A 531 3.32 3.69 -22.94
C ILE A 531 2.20 4.07 -23.90
N LYS A 532 1.06 3.37 -23.83
CA LYS A 532 -0.02 3.47 -24.80
C LYS A 532 -0.98 4.60 -24.47
N TYR A 533 -1.44 4.66 -23.22
CA TYR A 533 -2.46 5.62 -22.80
C TYR A 533 -1.89 6.91 -22.24
N LYS A 534 -0.56 7.02 -22.12
CA LYS A 534 0.12 8.19 -21.53
C LYS A 534 -0.51 8.56 -20.18
N ARG A 535 -0.76 7.55 -19.36
CA ARG A 535 -1.45 7.67 -18.07
C ARG A 535 -0.65 7.01 -16.96
N CYS A 536 -0.74 7.55 -15.76
CA CYS A 536 -0.20 6.99 -14.54
C CYS A 536 -1.29 7.00 -13.46
N SER A 537 -1.88 5.86 -13.15
CA SER A 537 -2.98 5.74 -12.18
C SER A 537 -2.58 6.14 -10.77
N ALA A 538 -1.30 6.00 -10.41
CA ALA A 538 -0.75 6.43 -9.13
C ALA A 538 -0.50 7.96 -9.02
N LEU A 539 -0.62 8.70 -10.11
CA LEU A 539 -0.46 10.15 -10.17
C LEU A 539 0.92 10.70 -9.75
N VAL A 540 1.99 9.91 -9.89
CA VAL A 540 3.35 10.30 -9.47
C VAL A 540 4.31 10.63 -10.62
N CYS A 541 4.07 10.13 -11.83
CA CYS A 541 4.93 10.34 -13.00
C CYS A 541 4.76 11.74 -13.60
N LYS A 542 5.53 12.70 -13.12
CA LYS A 542 5.40 14.13 -13.47
C LYS A 542 5.54 14.44 -14.97
N GLY A 543 6.21 13.61 -15.76
CA GLY A 543 6.33 13.76 -17.20
C GLY A 543 5.02 13.47 -17.94
N ILE A 544 4.15 12.63 -17.37
CA ILE A 544 2.84 12.29 -17.92
C ILE A 544 1.75 13.20 -17.34
N ILE A 545 1.88 13.61 -16.10
CA ILE A 545 0.84 14.27 -15.33
C ILE A 545 1.13 15.78 -15.23
N SER A 546 0.35 16.60 -15.94
CA SER A 546 0.40 18.06 -15.80
C SER A 546 -0.25 18.51 -14.48
N SER A 547 -1.36 17.89 -14.08
CA SER A 547 -2.00 18.10 -12.79
C SER A 547 -2.83 16.87 -12.39
N ALA A 548 -2.82 16.50 -11.10
CA ALA A 548 -3.57 15.36 -10.59
C ALA A 548 -5.07 15.48 -10.86
N CYS A 549 -5.63 16.68 -10.68
CA CYS A 549 -7.06 16.95 -10.89
C CYS A 549 -7.50 16.81 -12.36
N GLN A 550 -6.65 17.16 -13.32
CA GLN A 550 -6.93 16.95 -14.74
C GLN A 550 -6.80 15.49 -15.12
N HIS A 551 -5.76 14.85 -14.64
CA HIS A 551 -5.42 13.47 -14.99
C HIS A 551 -6.45 12.45 -14.47
N ILE A 552 -6.93 12.61 -13.23
CA ILE A 552 -7.95 11.73 -12.65
C ILE A 552 -9.36 11.98 -13.21
N CYS A 553 -9.59 13.12 -13.86
CA CYS A 553 -10.89 13.44 -14.43
C CYS A 553 -11.14 12.56 -15.66
N PRO A 554 -12.25 11.79 -15.74
CA PRO A 554 -12.57 10.99 -16.93
C PRO A 554 -12.65 11.80 -18.21
N LEU A 555 -13.00 13.09 -18.10
CA LEU A 555 -13.07 14.04 -19.22
C LEU A 555 -11.77 14.79 -19.46
N SER A 556 -10.71 14.56 -18.68
CA SER A 556 -9.42 15.28 -18.77
C SER A 556 -9.54 16.81 -18.72
N GLN A 557 -10.44 17.34 -17.90
CA GLN A 557 -10.69 18.78 -17.81
C GLN A 557 -9.47 19.55 -17.31
N ASP A 558 -9.10 20.62 -17.99
CA ASP A 558 -8.01 21.52 -17.59
C ASP A 558 -8.42 22.40 -16.39
N VAL A 559 -8.44 21.75 -15.21
CA VAL A 559 -8.85 22.35 -13.95
C VAL A 559 -7.98 23.55 -13.54
N PRO A 560 -6.63 23.48 -13.61
CA PRO A 560 -5.77 24.62 -13.25
C PRO A 560 -6.08 25.88 -14.08
N SER A 561 -6.27 25.72 -15.38
CA SER A 561 -6.52 26.85 -16.26
C SER A 561 -7.82 27.59 -15.97
N TYR A 562 -8.94 26.86 -15.84
CA TYR A 562 -10.19 27.58 -15.58
C TYR A 562 -10.27 28.17 -14.15
N ILE A 563 -9.64 27.52 -13.15
CA ILE A 563 -9.55 28.09 -11.79
C ILE A 563 -8.67 29.36 -11.79
N GLY A 564 -7.54 29.32 -12.50
CA GLY A 564 -6.69 30.51 -12.65
C GLY A 564 -7.40 31.69 -13.34
N LEU A 565 -8.26 31.40 -14.32
CA LEU A 565 -9.09 32.41 -14.98
C LEU A 565 -10.21 32.95 -14.06
N ILE A 566 -10.82 32.09 -13.23
CA ILE A 566 -11.76 32.53 -12.20
C ILE A 566 -11.09 33.51 -11.23
N ALA A 567 -9.90 33.18 -10.75
CA ALA A 567 -9.14 34.03 -9.83
C ALA A 567 -8.82 35.41 -10.43
N GLN A 568 -8.73 35.52 -11.76
CA GLN A 568 -8.53 36.76 -12.50
C GLN A 568 -9.85 37.49 -12.85
N GLY A 569 -11.02 36.94 -12.50
CA GLY A 569 -12.32 37.48 -12.87
C GLY A 569 -12.71 37.28 -14.35
N LYS A 570 -12.00 36.40 -15.08
CA LYS A 570 -12.21 36.13 -16.52
C LYS A 570 -13.17 34.96 -16.73
N PHE A 571 -14.41 35.12 -16.32
CA PHE A 571 -15.39 34.03 -16.28
C PHE A 571 -15.77 33.49 -17.65
N GLU A 572 -15.84 34.37 -18.66
CA GLU A 572 -16.15 33.99 -20.04
C GLU A 572 -15.03 33.15 -20.68
N GLU A 573 -13.77 33.43 -20.38
CA GLU A 573 -12.63 32.66 -20.83
C GLU A 573 -12.60 31.30 -20.07
N ALA A 574 -12.90 31.33 -18.78
CA ALA A 574 -12.91 30.14 -17.92
C ALA A 574 -13.96 29.10 -18.37
N ILE A 575 -15.21 29.54 -18.71
CA ILE A 575 -16.23 28.60 -19.17
C ILE A 575 -15.89 28.01 -20.54
N LYS A 576 -15.18 28.72 -21.41
CA LYS A 576 -14.68 28.17 -22.69
C LYS A 576 -13.72 27.01 -22.46
N VAL A 577 -12.81 27.14 -21.47
CA VAL A 577 -11.89 26.04 -21.10
C VAL A 577 -12.69 24.84 -20.58
N VAL A 578 -13.71 25.06 -19.75
CA VAL A 578 -14.56 23.96 -19.24
C VAL A 578 -15.30 23.26 -20.39
N ARG A 579 -15.96 24.04 -21.28
CA ARG A 579 -16.76 23.51 -22.39
C ARG A 579 -15.97 22.72 -23.43
N LYS A 580 -14.70 23.01 -23.58
CA LYS A 580 -13.83 22.30 -24.53
C LYS A 580 -13.83 20.77 -24.30
N GLU A 581 -13.86 20.35 -23.03
CA GLU A 581 -13.80 18.93 -22.65
C GLU A 581 -15.09 18.39 -22.01
N ASN A 582 -16.03 19.28 -21.70
CA ASN A 582 -17.26 18.94 -20.98
C ASN A 582 -18.48 19.60 -21.60
N PRO A 583 -19.29 18.85 -22.37
CA PRO A 583 -20.51 19.40 -22.97
C PRO A 583 -21.64 19.68 -21.97
N LEU A 584 -21.59 19.08 -20.75
CA LEU A 584 -22.64 19.14 -19.73
C LEU A 584 -22.14 19.73 -18.38
N PRO A 585 -21.50 20.91 -18.35
CA PRO A 585 -20.88 21.45 -17.12
C PRO A 585 -21.90 21.82 -16.04
N LEU A 586 -23.11 22.24 -16.38
CA LEU A 586 -24.19 22.49 -15.41
C LEU A 586 -24.56 21.23 -14.62
N ILE A 587 -24.60 20.09 -15.31
CA ILE A 587 -24.90 18.79 -14.73
C ILE A 587 -23.72 18.32 -13.87
N CYS A 588 -22.50 18.27 -14.46
CA CYS A 588 -21.29 17.85 -13.72
C CYS A 588 -21.00 18.76 -12.52
N GLY A 589 -21.33 20.05 -12.58
CA GLY A 589 -21.20 20.98 -11.45
C GLY A 589 -22.12 20.64 -10.26
N ARG A 590 -23.15 19.81 -10.46
CA ARG A 590 -24.12 19.40 -9.42
C ARG A 590 -23.98 17.97 -8.97
N VAL A 591 -23.71 17.03 -9.89
CA VAL A 591 -23.82 15.59 -9.59
C VAL A 591 -22.52 14.78 -9.74
N CYS A 592 -21.41 15.44 -10.14
CA CYS A 592 -20.11 14.76 -10.20
C CYS A 592 -19.64 14.31 -8.81
N ASN A 593 -19.08 13.11 -8.73
CA ASN A 593 -18.50 12.51 -7.51
C ASN A 593 -17.13 13.06 -7.10
N THR A 594 -16.61 14.05 -7.84
CA THR A 594 -15.41 14.84 -7.51
C THR A 594 -14.07 14.09 -7.31
N PRO A 595 -13.67 13.15 -8.16
CA PRO A 595 -12.38 12.45 -8.01
C PRO A 595 -11.19 13.43 -8.03
N CYS A 596 -11.35 14.57 -8.71
CA CYS A 596 -10.36 15.64 -8.76
C CYS A 596 -10.14 16.36 -7.40
N GLU A 597 -11.17 16.45 -6.56
CA GLU A 597 -11.07 17.00 -5.20
C GLU A 597 -10.44 15.99 -4.24
N GLU A 598 -10.74 14.70 -4.38
CA GLU A 598 -10.13 13.63 -3.58
C GLU A 598 -8.62 13.49 -3.80
N LYS A 599 -8.15 13.80 -5.00
CA LYS A 599 -6.72 13.77 -5.38
C LYS A 599 -6.11 15.17 -5.48
N CYS A 600 -6.74 16.17 -4.88
CA CYS A 600 -6.24 17.53 -4.88
C CYS A 600 -5.03 17.65 -3.94
N VAL A 601 -3.90 18.10 -4.47
CA VAL A 601 -2.66 18.30 -3.69
C VAL A 601 -2.86 19.30 -2.55
N ALA A 602 -3.73 20.30 -2.71
CA ALA A 602 -4.07 21.22 -1.62
C ALA A 602 -4.66 20.49 -0.40
N GLY A 603 -5.39 19.39 -0.60
CA GLY A 603 -5.96 18.57 0.46
C GLY A 603 -4.93 17.81 1.32
N GLU A 604 -3.65 17.79 0.93
CA GLU A 604 -2.56 17.25 1.75
C GLU A 604 -2.15 18.19 2.90
N TRP A 605 -2.48 19.48 2.77
CA TRP A 605 -2.05 20.54 3.68
C TRP A 605 -3.21 21.24 4.39
N ASP A 606 -4.37 21.30 3.70
CA ASP A 606 -5.58 21.96 4.14
C ASP A 606 -6.79 21.36 3.41
N ASP A 607 -7.91 22.07 3.27
CA ASP A 607 -9.05 21.60 2.50
C ASP A 607 -8.74 21.54 0.99
N PRO A 608 -9.23 20.53 0.25
CA PRO A 608 -9.11 20.50 -1.19
C PRO A 608 -9.85 21.67 -1.85
N ILE A 609 -9.36 22.12 -3.00
CA ILE A 609 -10.06 23.16 -3.78
C ILE A 609 -11.45 22.65 -4.18
N ALA A 610 -12.50 23.45 -3.93
CA ALA A 610 -13.89 23.11 -4.25
C ALA A 610 -14.16 23.18 -5.77
N ILE A 611 -13.52 22.31 -6.55
CA ILE A 611 -13.47 22.30 -8.01
C ILE A 611 -14.86 22.18 -8.63
N ARG A 612 -15.72 21.30 -8.08
CA ARG A 612 -17.09 21.11 -8.53
C ARG A 612 -17.93 22.38 -8.36
N SER A 613 -17.80 23.04 -7.21
CA SER A 613 -18.52 24.28 -6.91
C SER A 613 -18.07 25.44 -7.82
N LEU A 614 -16.78 25.57 -8.08
CA LEU A 614 -16.24 26.57 -9.01
C LEU A 614 -16.68 26.31 -10.44
N LYS A 615 -16.72 25.07 -10.90
CA LYS A 615 -17.27 24.69 -12.20
C LYS A 615 -18.76 24.99 -12.28
N ARG A 616 -19.53 24.68 -11.23
CA ARG A 616 -20.95 25.03 -11.13
C ARG A 616 -21.16 26.53 -11.25
N PHE A 617 -20.36 27.32 -10.54
CA PHE A 617 -20.41 28.79 -10.63
C PHE A 617 -20.28 29.30 -12.09
N LEU A 618 -19.28 28.80 -12.83
CA LEU A 618 -19.06 29.17 -14.22
C LEU A 618 -20.24 28.78 -15.11
N ALA A 619 -20.77 27.60 -14.95
CA ALA A 619 -21.88 27.11 -15.76
C ALA A 619 -23.19 27.87 -15.45
N ASP A 620 -23.47 28.16 -14.17
CA ASP A 620 -24.58 28.99 -13.74
C ASP A 620 -24.44 30.45 -14.22
N TYR A 621 -23.19 30.98 -14.25
CA TYR A 621 -22.90 32.28 -14.82
C TYR A 621 -23.25 32.33 -16.32
N GLU A 622 -22.81 31.32 -17.10
CA GLU A 622 -23.15 31.22 -18.53
C GLU A 622 -24.65 31.13 -18.74
N MET A 623 -25.37 30.31 -17.99
CA MET A 623 -26.82 30.15 -18.10
C MET A 623 -27.56 31.47 -17.83
N LYS A 624 -27.08 32.31 -16.90
CA LYS A 624 -27.65 33.61 -16.58
C LYS A 624 -27.36 34.69 -17.61
N GLN A 625 -26.17 34.69 -18.20
CA GLN A 625 -25.75 35.66 -19.20
C GLN A 625 -26.30 35.35 -20.62
N GLY A 626 -26.78 34.16 -20.85
CA GLY A 626 -27.06 33.58 -22.15
C GLY A 626 -25.87 32.78 -22.66
N VAL A 627 -25.94 32.29 -23.90
CA VAL A 627 -24.90 31.45 -24.50
C VAL A 627 -23.64 32.27 -24.73
N ILE A 628 -22.58 32.03 -23.93
CA ILE A 628 -21.24 32.61 -24.07
C ILE A 628 -20.40 31.84 -25.10
N VAL A 629 -20.48 30.48 -25.04
CA VAL A 629 -19.79 29.60 -25.97
C VAL A 629 -20.75 29.20 -27.08
N GLU A 630 -20.56 29.77 -28.25
CA GLU A 630 -21.32 29.42 -29.46
C GLU A 630 -20.55 28.33 -30.20
N GLU A 631 -21.06 27.10 -30.16
CA GLU A 631 -20.49 25.94 -30.79
C GLU A 631 -21.05 25.80 -32.20
N LYS A 632 -20.19 25.52 -33.17
CA LYS A 632 -20.59 25.33 -34.57
C LYS A 632 -19.94 24.07 -35.15
N PRO A 633 -20.65 23.30 -35.96
CA PRO A 633 -20.08 22.16 -36.67
C PRO A 633 -18.87 22.59 -37.52
N LYS A 634 -17.83 21.75 -37.52
CA LYS A 634 -16.59 21.96 -38.29
C LYS A 634 -16.82 21.88 -39.80
N SER A 635 -17.74 21.04 -40.22
CA SER A 635 -18.13 20.76 -41.63
C SER A 635 -19.56 20.24 -41.67
N GLN A 636 -20.13 20.06 -42.87
CA GLN A 636 -21.34 19.28 -43.04
C GLN A 636 -20.98 17.94 -43.71
N ARG A 637 -21.45 16.88 -43.13
CA ARG A 637 -21.28 15.51 -43.63
C ARG A 637 -22.64 14.93 -44.02
N GLU A 638 -22.65 14.01 -44.92
CA GLU A 638 -23.87 13.32 -45.37
C GLU A 638 -24.19 12.09 -44.52
N GLU A 639 -23.16 11.50 -43.88
CA GLU A 639 -23.27 10.28 -43.11
C GLU A 639 -24.15 10.50 -41.85
N GLN A 640 -24.99 9.51 -41.58
CA GLN A 640 -25.96 9.51 -40.50
C GLN A 640 -25.54 8.55 -39.40
N VAL A 641 -25.65 8.99 -38.18
CA VAL A 641 -25.31 8.15 -37.01
C VAL A 641 -26.51 8.06 -36.08
N ALA A 642 -26.84 6.82 -35.66
CA ALA A 642 -27.87 6.57 -34.67
C ALA A 642 -27.26 6.47 -33.26
N VAL A 643 -27.85 7.13 -32.27
CA VAL A 643 -27.52 6.98 -30.88
C VAL A 643 -28.73 6.41 -30.15
N VAL A 644 -28.57 5.26 -29.49
CA VAL A 644 -29.64 4.57 -28.79
C VAL A 644 -29.51 4.84 -27.28
N GLY A 645 -30.35 5.70 -26.77
CA GLY A 645 -30.32 6.19 -25.38
C GLY A 645 -29.84 7.63 -25.25
N SER A 646 -30.59 8.46 -24.56
CA SER A 646 -30.29 9.87 -24.33
C SER A 646 -29.67 10.16 -22.96
N GLY A 647 -29.05 9.17 -22.31
CA GLY A 647 -28.28 9.35 -21.10
C GLY A 647 -27.00 10.17 -21.32
N PRO A 648 -26.20 10.44 -20.25
CA PRO A 648 -25.01 11.29 -20.37
C PRO A 648 -24.02 10.79 -21.45
N GLY A 649 -23.85 9.47 -21.62
CA GLY A 649 -23.01 8.91 -22.68
C GLY A 649 -23.55 9.21 -24.07
N GLY A 650 -24.83 8.89 -24.31
CA GLY A 650 -25.48 9.15 -25.62
C GLY A 650 -25.53 10.62 -25.99
N LEU A 651 -25.89 11.50 -25.06
CA LEU A 651 -25.88 12.96 -25.31
C LEU A 651 -24.47 13.50 -25.61
N THR A 652 -23.44 12.97 -24.93
CA THR A 652 -22.06 13.38 -25.20
C THR A 652 -21.57 12.89 -26.57
N CYS A 653 -21.86 11.65 -26.93
CA CYS A 653 -21.57 11.12 -28.26
C CYS A 653 -22.24 11.96 -29.34
N ALA A 654 -23.55 12.20 -29.21
CA ALA A 654 -24.33 13.01 -30.15
C ALA A 654 -23.75 14.45 -30.28
N TYR A 655 -23.32 15.04 -29.19
CA TYR A 655 -22.69 16.36 -29.17
C TYR A 655 -21.40 16.40 -29.99
N TYR A 656 -20.45 15.49 -29.74
CA TYR A 656 -19.17 15.49 -30.45
C TYR A 656 -19.33 15.11 -31.93
N LEU A 657 -20.20 14.13 -32.26
CA LEU A 657 -20.51 13.79 -33.65
C LEU A 657 -21.13 14.97 -34.40
N ALA A 658 -22.06 15.71 -33.77
CA ALA A 658 -22.65 16.89 -34.39
C ALA A 658 -21.62 18.00 -34.60
N LEU A 659 -20.65 18.19 -33.67
CA LEU A 659 -19.55 19.12 -33.86
C LEU A 659 -18.64 18.73 -35.03
N GLU A 660 -18.43 17.42 -35.28
CA GLU A 660 -17.67 16.91 -36.43
C GLU A 660 -18.47 16.99 -37.74
N GLY A 661 -19.76 17.35 -37.64
CA GLY A 661 -20.65 17.61 -38.79
C GLY A 661 -21.50 16.47 -39.25
N TYR A 662 -21.55 15.34 -38.50
CA TYR A 662 -22.45 14.21 -38.81
C TYR A 662 -23.92 14.55 -38.52
N LYS A 663 -24.81 13.89 -39.26
CA LYS A 663 -26.26 13.95 -39.00
C LYS A 663 -26.59 12.94 -37.92
N VAL A 664 -26.95 13.39 -36.71
CA VAL A 664 -27.15 12.52 -35.54
C VAL A 664 -28.61 12.47 -35.13
N THR A 665 -29.14 11.22 -35.01
CA THR A 665 -30.46 10.97 -34.42
C THR A 665 -30.31 10.18 -33.13
N VAL A 666 -30.86 10.72 -32.04
CA VAL A 666 -30.90 10.06 -30.71
C VAL A 666 -32.30 9.45 -30.53
N PHE A 667 -32.33 8.16 -30.23
CA PHE A 667 -33.57 7.41 -29.91
C PHE A 667 -33.68 7.21 -28.40
N GLU A 668 -34.79 7.69 -27.81
CA GLU A 668 -35.04 7.58 -26.36
C GLU A 668 -36.39 6.90 -26.12
N SER A 669 -36.36 5.85 -25.32
CA SER A 669 -37.56 5.08 -24.97
C SER A 669 -38.54 5.81 -24.07
N GLN A 670 -38.08 6.74 -23.25
CA GLN A 670 -38.87 7.49 -22.31
C GLN A 670 -39.39 8.81 -22.90
N PRO A 671 -40.41 9.43 -22.27
CA PRO A 671 -40.96 10.71 -22.74
C PRO A 671 -40.01 11.89 -22.55
N LEU A 672 -39.03 11.80 -21.70
CA LEU A 672 -38.03 12.82 -21.41
C LEU A 672 -36.64 12.34 -21.78
N ALA A 673 -35.87 13.18 -22.49
CA ALA A 673 -34.48 12.94 -22.76
C ALA A 673 -33.61 13.22 -21.49
N GLY A 674 -32.49 12.52 -21.34
CA GLY A 674 -31.52 12.68 -20.26
C GLY A 674 -31.21 11.39 -19.50
N GLY A 675 -31.90 10.28 -19.77
CA GLY A 675 -31.70 9.01 -19.10
C GLY A 675 -31.81 9.16 -17.57
N MET A 676 -30.85 8.59 -16.81
CA MET A 676 -30.86 8.68 -15.33
C MET A 676 -30.72 10.10 -14.80
N LEU A 677 -30.24 11.08 -15.56
CA LEU A 677 -30.23 12.49 -15.19
C LEU A 677 -31.65 13.04 -15.09
N ALA A 678 -32.55 12.57 -15.95
CA ALA A 678 -33.98 12.98 -15.94
C ALA A 678 -34.80 12.10 -14.99
N LEU A 679 -34.54 10.79 -14.95
CA LEU A 679 -35.42 9.79 -14.36
C LEU A 679 -35.00 9.39 -12.94
N GLY A 680 -33.68 9.27 -12.66
CA GLY A 680 -33.18 8.78 -11.38
C GLY A 680 -32.80 9.87 -10.40
N ILE A 681 -32.18 10.96 -10.87
CA ILE A 681 -31.69 12.02 -9.98
C ILE A 681 -32.84 12.95 -9.60
N PRO A 682 -33.11 13.16 -8.29
CA PRO A 682 -34.18 14.03 -7.84
C PRO A 682 -33.97 15.51 -8.24
N GLU A 683 -35.09 16.24 -8.41
CA GLU A 683 -35.09 17.65 -8.83
C GLU A 683 -34.30 18.57 -7.89
N PHE A 684 -34.30 18.27 -6.57
CA PHE A 684 -33.53 19.07 -5.60
C PHE A 684 -32.01 18.94 -5.74
N ARG A 685 -31.51 17.86 -6.38
CA ARG A 685 -30.10 17.70 -6.74
C ARG A 685 -29.80 18.20 -8.16
N LEU A 686 -30.67 17.90 -9.12
CA LEU A 686 -30.54 18.30 -10.51
C LEU A 686 -31.88 18.89 -11.02
N PRO A 687 -32.05 20.23 -10.97
CA PRO A 687 -33.22 20.89 -11.48
C PRO A 687 -33.48 20.57 -12.97
N LYS A 688 -34.72 20.32 -13.32
CA LYS A 688 -35.09 19.86 -14.68
C LYS A 688 -34.92 20.96 -15.73
N ASP A 689 -35.04 22.24 -15.37
CA ASP A 689 -34.73 23.39 -16.23
C ASP A 689 -33.23 23.44 -16.61
N VAL A 690 -32.34 23.08 -15.67
CA VAL A 690 -30.91 23.00 -15.89
C VAL A 690 -30.56 21.89 -16.89
N LEU A 691 -31.17 20.72 -16.70
CA LEU A 691 -30.99 19.57 -17.61
C LEU A 691 -31.51 19.94 -19.02
N LYS A 692 -32.70 20.53 -19.08
CA LYS A 692 -33.32 20.98 -20.35
C LYS A 692 -32.42 21.97 -21.07
N TYR A 693 -31.82 22.93 -20.36
CA TYR A 693 -30.92 23.90 -20.97
C TYR A 693 -29.73 23.24 -21.68
N GLU A 694 -29.09 22.25 -21.09
CA GLU A 694 -27.97 21.54 -21.72
C GLU A 694 -28.41 20.69 -22.91
N ILE A 695 -29.58 20.02 -22.83
CA ILE A 695 -30.13 19.27 -23.94
C ILE A 695 -30.53 20.17 -25.12
N ASP A 696 -31.18 21.30 -24.85
CA ASP A 696 -31.55 22.29 -25.88
C ASP A 696 -30.30 22.83 -26.62
N ARG A 697 -29.15 22.95 -25.93
CA ARG A 697 -27.89 23.31 -26.56
C ARG A 697 -27.41 22.27 -27.56
N ILE A 698 -27.50 20.99 -27.19
CA ILE A 698 -27.12 19.87 -28.08
C ILE A 698 -28.05 19.82 -29.30
N GLN A 699 -29.35 20.00 -29.11
CA GLN A 699 -30.29 20.06 -30.23
C GLN A 699 -30.02 21.23 -31.19
N LYS A 700 -29.56 22.39 -30.68
CA LYS A 700 -29.16 23.53 -31.52
C LYS A 700 -28.00 23.25 -32.45
N LEU A 701 -27.21 22.23 -32.20
CA LEU A 701 -26.16 21.75 -33.11
C LEU A 701 -26.71 20.92 -34.29
N GLY A 702 -28.01 20.64 -34.32
CA GLY A 702 -28.68 19.86 -35.35
C GLY A 702 -28.98 18.41 -34.97
N VAL A 703 -28.79 18.06 -33.69
CA VAL A 703 -29.11 16.70 -33.19
C VAL A 703 -30.64 16.54 -33.10
N ASP A 704 -31.17 15.52 -33.74
CA ASP A 704 -32.59 15.13 -33.65
C ASP A 704 -32.81 14.13 -32.50
N ILE A 705 -33.67 14.45 -31.54
CA ILE A 705 -33.97 13.58 -30.40
C ILE A 705 -35.40 13.07 -30.48
N LYS A 706 -35.55 11.76 -30.73
CA LYS A 706 -36.84 11.07 -30.84
C LYS A 706 -37.18 10.34 -29.53
N THR A 707 -38.00 10.97 -28.72
CA THR A 707 -38.52 10.39 -27.46
C THR A 707 -39.64 9.39 -27.73
N ASN A 708 -40.01 8.56 -26.73
CA ASN A 708 -41.04 7.50 -26.85
C ASN A 708 -40.75 6.51 -27.98
N THR A 709 -39.47 6.25 -28.31
CA THR A 709 -39.04 5.35 -29.37
C THR A 709 -38.09 4.30 -28.82
N THR A 710 -38.55 3.08 -28.68
CA THR A 710 -37.81 1.97 -28.10
C THR A 710 -37.17 1.11 -29.23
N ILE A 711 -35.86 1.06 -29.28
CA ILE A 711 -35.13 0.17 -30.21
C ILE A 711 -35.29 -1.27 -29.75
N GLY A 712 -35.55 -2.16 -30.72
CA GLY A 712 -35.91 -3.56 -30.49
C GLY A 712 -37.41 -3.82 -30.40
N LYS A 713 -38.21 -2.74 -30.20
CA LYS A 713 -39.69 -2.81 -30.14
C LYS A 713 -40.34 -1.99 -31.25
N ASP A 714 -40.08 -0.69 -31.30
CA ASP A 714 -40.69 0.22 -32.29
C ASP A 714 -39.88 0.27 -33.57
N ILE A 715 -38.56 0.17 -33.47
CA ILE A 715 -37.59 0.09 -34.59
C ILE A 715 -36.61 -1.02 -34.23
N THR A 716 -36.38 -1.95 -35.20
CA THR A 716 -35.37 -3.02 -35.00
C THR A 716 -33.95 -2.50 -35.20
N LEU A 717 -32.97 -3.19 -34.58
CA LEU A 717 -31.55 -2.83 -34.75
C LEU A 717 -31.10 -3.02 -36.19
N ASP A 718 -31.63 -4.05 -36.90
CA ASP A 718 -31.33 -4.29 -38.32
C ASP A 718 -31.81 -3.14 -39.20
N LYS A 719 -32.97 -2.56 -38.90
CA LYS A 719 -33.44 -1.38 -39.62
C LYS A 719 -32.55 -0.17 -39.41
N LEU A 720 -31.99 0.00 -38.19
CA LEU A 720 -31.00 1.05 -37.94
C LEU A 720 -29.72 0.82 -38.74
N LYS A 721 -29.26 -0.43 -38.89
CA LYS A 721 -28.11 -0.78 -39.75
C LYS A 721 -28.32 -0.46 -41.23
N GLU A 722 -29.56 -0.51 -41.71
CA GLU A 722 -29.89 -0.15 -43.06
C GLU A 722 -29.93 1.36 -43.32
N GLU A 723 -30.30 2.14 -42.27
CA GLU A 723 -30.54 3.58 -42.38
C GLU A 723 -29.36 4.46 -41.90
N TYR A 724 -28.43 3.90 -41.08
CA TYR A 724 -27.33 4.63 -40.46
C TYR A 724 -26.00 3.92 -40.68
N GLU A 725 -24.95 4.69 -40.92
CA GLU A 725 -23.58 4.20 -41.16
C GLU A 725 -22.94 3.67 -39.88
N ALA A 726 -23.32 4.19 -38.69
CA ALA A 726 -22.86 3.72 -37.41
C ALA A 726 -23.93 3.86 -36.32
N ILE A 727 -23.86 3.02 -35.29
CA ILE A 727 -24.79 2.99 -34.17
C ILE A 727 -24.01 3.01 -32.86
N PHE A 728 -24.36 3.95 -31.97
CA PHE A 728 -23.84 3.98 -30.63
C PHE A 728 -24.91 3.57 -29.61
N ILE A 729 -24.69 2.46 -28.89
CA ILE A 729 -25.62 1.93 -27.87
C ILE A 729 -25.26 2.46 -26.50
N ALA A 730 -26.14 3.26 -25.90
CA ALA A 730 -25.97 3.90 -24.59
C ALA A 730 -27.24 3.80 -23.73
N VAL A 731 -27.87 2.62 -23.71
CA VAL A 731 -29.15 2.38 -23.02
C VAL A 731 -29.07 2.41 -21.49
N GLY A 732 -27.87 2.43 -20.93
CA GLY A 732 -27.64 2.50 -19.49
C GLY A 732 -28.00 1.23 -18.73
N ALA A 733 -28.26 1.37 -17.39
CA ALA A 733 -28.65 0.28 -16.49
C ALA A 733 -29.92 0.72 -15.73
N HIS A 734 -31.07 0.21 -16.12
CA HIS A 734 -32.39 0.65 -15.63
C HIS A 734 -33.16 -0.40 -14.83
N LYS A 735 -32.60 -1.61 -14.67
CA LYS A 735 -33.25 -2.72 -13.97
C LYS A 735 -32.58 -2.96 -12.63
N GLY A 736 -33.34 -2.86 -11.53
CA GLY A 736 -32.81 -3.08 -10.20
C GLY A 736 -32.57 -4.57 -9.90
N PHE A 737 -31.55 -4.83 -9.06
CA PHE A 737 -31.27 -6.17 -8.55
C PHE A 737 -32.24 -6.59 -7.47
N LYS A 738 -32.62 -7.87 -7.48
CA LYS A 738 -33.41 -8.48 -6.41
C LYS A 738 -32.50 -9.08 -5.33
N MET A 739 -32.92 -9.04 -4.08
CA MET A 739 -32.20 -9.62 -2.94
C MET A 739 -32.22 -11.16 -2.96
N LYS A 740 -33.21 -11.76 -3.61
CA LYS A 740 -33.48 -13.22 -3.64
C LYS A 740 -33.79 -13.80 -2.25
N ILE A 741 -34.54 -13.06 -1.45
CA ILE A 741 -35.02 -13.49 -0.12
C ILE A 741 -36.50 -13.86 -0.16
N PRO A 742 -36.94 -14.76 0.76
CA PRO A 742 -38.36 -15.15 0.83
C PRO A 742 -39.29 -13.96 1.07
N GLY A 743 -40.33 -13.87 0.26
CA GLY A 743 -41.33 -12.81 0.36
C GLY A 743 -41.02 -11.51 -0.40
N GLU A 744 -39.95 -11.43 -1.15
CA GLU A 744 -39.55 -10.23 -1.91
C GLU A 744 -40.56 -9.82 -2.97
N GLU A 745 -41.41 -10.74 -3.46
CA GLU A 745 -42.47 -10.47 -4.44
C GLU A 745 -43.77 -9.91 -3.79
N THR A 746 -43.75 -9.58 -2.51
CA THR A 746 -44.91 -9.06 -1.79
C THR A 746 -45.26 -7.61 -2.21
N GLU A 747 -46.54 -7.27 -2.30
CA GLU A 747 -46.97 -5.89 -2.54
C GLU A 747 -46.44 -4.94 -1.46
N GLY A 748 -45.78 -3.85 -1.89
CA GLY A 748 -45.07 -2.89 -1.05
C GLY A 748 -43.55 -3.06 -1.03
N VAL A 749 -43.00 -4.06 -1.77
CA VAL A 749 -41.57 -4.14 -2.10
C VAL A 749 -41.41 -3.56 -3.50
N ILE A 750 -40.63 -2.48 -3.63
CA ILE A 750 -40.46 -1.75 -4.88
C ILE A 750 -38.98 -1.50 -5.20
N ASP A 751 -38.69 -1.34 -6.46
CA ASP A 751 -37.36 -0.99 -6.94
C ASP A 751 -37.09 0.52 -6.83
N ALA A 752 -35.89 0.91 -6.41
CA ALA A 752 -35.53 2.32 -6.22
C ALA A 752 -35.51 3.10 -7.55
N VAL A 753 -35.06 2.48 -8.66
CA VAL A 753 -35.02 3.13 -9.97
C VAL A 753 -36.44 3.39 -10.47
N GLU A 754 -37.31 2.40 -10.32
CA GLU A 754 -38.70 2.53 -10.68
C GLU A 754 -39.43 3.61 -9.84
N PHE A 755 -39.22 3.60 -8.54
CA PHE A 755 -39.74 4.60 -7.62
C PHE A 755 -39.30 6.03 -8.00
N LEU A 756 -37.98 6.24 -8.16
CA LEU A 756 -37.44 7.55 -8.51
C LEU A 756 -37.89 8.02 -9.88
N ARG A 757 -37.95 7.11 -10.87
CA ARG A 757 -38.47 7.40 -12.20
C ARG A 757 -39.92 7.89 -12.15
N ASP A 758 -40.80 7.21 -11.42
CA ASP A 758 -42.20 7.55 -11.37
C ASP A 758 -42.44 8.88 -10.64
N VAL A 759 -41.69 9.16 -9.56
CA VAL A 759 -41.67 10.45 -8.92
C VAL A 759 -41.21 11.58 -9.86
N ASN A 760 -40.07 11.37 -10.56
CA ASN A 760 -39.54 12.37 -11.49
C ASN A 760 -40.40 12.60 -12.73
N LEU A 761 -41.22 11.62 -13.12
CA LEU A 761 -42.21 11.76 -14.19
C LEU A 761 -43.58 12.27 -13.69
N ASN A 762 -43.67 12.68 -12.41
CA ASN A 762 -44.91 13.12 -11.75
C ASN A 762 -46.06 12.09 -11.84
N ARG A 763 -45.73 10.79 -11.81
CA ARG A 763 -46.68 9.70 -11.71
C ARG A 763 -47.10 9.50 -10.26
N GLU A 764 -48.30 8.97 -10.04
CA GLU A 764 -48.72 8.59 -8.69
C GLU A 764 -47.93 7.40 -8.16
N VAL A 765 -47.32 7.56 -6.97
CA VAL A 765 -46.56 6.52 -6.29
C VAL A 765 -47.33 6.06 -5.03
N ASN A 766 -47.62 4.78 -4.94
CA ASN A 766 -48.31 4.19 -3.82
C ASN A 766 -47.33 3.65 -2.79
N ILE A 767 -46.95 4.47 -1.80
CA ILE A 767 -46.04 4.11 -0.70
C ILE A 767 -46.75 4.31 0.66
N GLY A 768 -46.49 3.39 1.59
CA GLY A 768 -47.01 3.46 2.95
C GLY A 768 -46.40 4.59 3.80
N ASP A 769 -46.73 4.63 5.09
CA ASP A 769 -46.21 5.67 5.98
C ASP A 769 -44.83 5.36 6.56
N LYS A 770 -44.51 4.07 6.78
CA LYS A 770 -43.20 3.61 7.24
C LYS A 770 -42.43 3.02 6.06
N VAL A 771 -41.36 3.69 5.64
CA VAL A 771 -40.55 3.29 4.48
C VAL A 771 -39.12 2.95 4.92
N ILE A 772 -38.64 1.77 4.54
CA ILE A 772 -37.22 1.39 4.70
C ILE A 772 -36.60 1.26 3.32
N VAL A 773 -35.45 1.91 3.15
CA VAL A 773 -34.62 1.81 1.94
C VAL A 773 -33.41 0.87 2.22
N ILE A 774 -33.20 -0.12 1.36
CA ILE A 774 -32.07 -1.05 1.48
C ILE A 774 -30.95 -0.63 0.55
N GLY A 775 -29.84 -0.23 1.11
CA GLY A 775 -28.64 0.13 0.34
C GLY A 775 -27.82 1.26 0.96
N GLY A 776 -26.65 1.54 0.41
CA GLY A 776 -25.75 2.58 0.90
C GLY A 776 -25.13 3.43 -0.22
N GLY A 777 -25.62 3.29 -1.45
CA GLY A 777 -25.21 4.09 -2.61
C GLY A 777 -26.05 5.36 -2.79
N ASN A 778 -25.68 6.18 -3.79
CA ASN A 778 -26.40 7.43 -4.07
C ASN A 778 -27.90 7.22 -4.34
N SER A 779 -28.28 6.15 -5.05
CA SER A 779 -29.69 5.83 -5.31
C SER A 779 -30.47 5.55 -4.03
N ALA A 780 -29.84 4.95 -3.00
CA ALA A 780 -30.46 4.71 -1.71
C ALA A 780 -30.68 6.03 -0.96
N ILE A 781 -29.70 6.91 -0.95
CA ILE A 781 -29.80 8.24 -0.34
C ILE A 781 -30.85 9.07 -1.06
N ASP A 782 -30.88 9.06 -2.39
CA ASP A 782 -31.88 9.79 -3.18
C ASP A 782 -33.30 9.29 -2.92
N ALA A 783 -33.51 7.97 -2.93
CA ALA A 783 -34.82 7.38 -2.63
C ALA A 783 -35.27 7.70 -1.21
N ALA A 784 -34.40 7.63 -0.23
CA ALA A 784 -34.76 7.96 1.16
C ALA A 784 -35.07 9.44 1.33
N ARG A 785 -34.33 10.35 0.72
CA ARG A 785 -34.58 11.78 0.78
C ARG A 785 -35.88 12.16 0.05
N VAL A 786 -36.20 11.51 -1.07
CA VAL A 786 -37.47 11.69 -1.78
C VAL A 786 -38.65 11.23 -0.91
N THR A 787 -38.59 10.03 -0.32
CA THR A 787 -39.65 9.53 0.56
C THR A 787 -39.86 10.42 1.79
N LYS A 788 -38.78 10.90 2.40
CA LYS A 788 -38.84 11.86 3.52
C LYS A 788 -39.56 13.16 3.12
N ARG A 789 -39.25 13.70 1.95
CA ARG A 789 -39.87 14.90 1.39
C ARG A 789 -41.31 14.68 0.98
N LEU A 790 -41.74 13.45 0.70
CA LEU A 790 -43.13 13.06 0.53
C LEU A 790 -43.90 12.92 1.87
N GLY A 791 -43.23 13.25 3.00
CA GLY A 791 -43.81 13.27 4.34
C GLY A 791 -43.87 11.90 5.02
N LYS A 792 -43.06 10.91 4.58
CA LYS A 792 -43.06 9.56 5.13
C LYS A 792 -42.01 9.39 6.25
N ASP A 793 -42.29 8.46 7.16
CA ASP A 793 -41.30 8.02 8.15
C ASP A 793 -40.30 7.10 7.47
N THR A 794 -39.06 7.58 7.30
CA THR A 794 -38.09 6.99 6.39
C THR A 794 -36.79 6.61 7.12
N GLY A 795 -36.35 5.37 6.94
CA GLY A 795 -35.02 4.87 7.38
C GLY A 795 -34.25 4.18 6.26
N ILE A 796 -32.94 4.12 6.44
CA ILE A 796 -32.04 3.35 5.56
C ILE A 796 -31.49 2.18 6.36
N LEU A 797 -31.40 0.99 5.75
CA LEU A 797 -30.76 -0.18 6.32
C LEU A 797 -29.59 -0.59 5.46
N TYR A 798 -28.38 -0.62 6.07
CA TYR A 798 -27.15 -0.88 5.37
C TYR A 798 -26.31 -1.99 6.04
N ARG A 799 -25.88 -2.96 5.27
CA ARG A 799 -25.16 -4.17 5.74
C ARG A 799 -23.72 -3.96 6.19
N ARG A 800 -23.13 -2.76 6.01
CA ARG A 800 -21.77 -2.39 6.44
C ARG A 800 -21.82 -1.15 7.32
N THR A 801 -20.68 -0.53 7.62
CA THR A 801 -20.62 0.73 8.38
C THR A 801 -20.65 1.96 7.47
N ARG A 802 -20.69 3.15 8.09
CA ARG A 802 -20.64 4.43 7.37
C ARG A 802 -19.39 4.56 6.49
N ALA A 803 -18.26 3.99 6.93
CA ALA A 803 -16.99 4.05 6.20
C ALA A 803 -17.03 3.32 4.84
N GLU A 804 -17.82 2.27 4.73
CA GLU A 804 -17.98 1.49 3.51
C GLU A 804 -19.16 1.95 2.62
N MET A 805 -19.85 3.04 2.97
CA MET A 805 -20.93 3.58 2.11
C MET A 805 -20.33 4.18 0.83
N PRO A 806 -20.77 3.74 -0.37
CA PRO A 806 -20.28 4.30 -1.63
C PRO A 806 -20.96 5.62 -2.03
N ALA A 807 -21.96 6.07 -1.28
CA ALA A 807 -22.61 7.36 -1.53
C ALA A 807 -21.68 8.54 -1.23
N VAL A 808 -21.89 9.65 -1.90
CA VAL A 808 -21.14 10.90 -1.67
C VAL A 808 -21.31 11.34 -0.22
N LYS A 809 -20.21 11.61 0.49
CA LYS A 809 -20.20 11.93 1.94
C LYS A 809 -21.16 13.07 2.31
N SER A 810 -21.15 14.17 1.54
CA SER A 810 -22.07 15.30 1.78
C SER A 810 -23.55 14.91 1.63
N GLU A 811 -23.90 14.00 0.73
CA GLU A 811 -25.29 13.53 0.56
C GLU A 811 -25.74 12.65 1.73
N ILE A 812 -24.83 11.87 2.31
CA ILE A 812 -25.11 11.10 3.54
C ILE A 812 -25.37 12.06 4.70
N GLU A 813 -24.57 13.11 4.84
CA GLU A 813 -24.74 14.12 5.88
C GLU A 813 -26.06 14.88 5.73
N GLU A 814 -26.41 15.29 4.53
CA GLU A 814 -27.68 15.92 4.25
C GLU A 814 -28.87 15.01 4.58
N ALA A 815 -28.80 13.71 4.28
CA ALA A 815 -29.85 12.76 4.63
C ALA A 815 -30.05 12.66 6.16
N ILE A 816 -28.95 12.64 6.93
CA ILE A 816 -29.01 12.65 8.41
C ILE A 816 -29.60 13.96 8.93
N ILE A 817 -29.20 15.11 8.36
CA ILE A 817 -29.76 16.44 8.72
C ILE A 817 -31.27 16.53 8.43
N GLU A 818 -31.74 15.91 7.34
CA GLU A 818 -33.16 15.80 7.00
C GLU A 818 -33.92 14.84 7.95
N GLY A 819 -33.24 14.21 8.91
CA GLY A 819 -33.83 13.33 9.93
C GLY A 819 -34.12 11.91 9.42
N ILE A 820 -33.29 11.40 8.51
CA ILE A 820 -33.34 10.00 8.06
C ILE A 820 -32.42 9.18 8.99
N ASP A 821 -33.00 8.15 9.62
CA ASP A 821 -32.22 7.20 10.43
C ASP A 821 -31.52 6.19 9.55
N ILE A 822 -30.21 5.96 9.82
CA ILE A 822 -29.41 4.98 9.08
C ILE A 822 -28.94 3.88 10.03
N GLN A 823 -29.53 2.71 9.87
CA GLN A 823 -29.18 1.54 10.64
C GLN A 823 -28.06 0.76 9.93
N PHE A 824 -26.86 0.81 10.52
CA PHE A 824 -25.69 0.09 10.03
C PHE A 824 -25.64 -1.35 10.52
N LEU A 825 -24.81 -2.16 9.85
CA LEU A 825 -24.54 -3.56 10.19
C LEU A 825 -25.81 -4.40 10.33
N ALA A 826 -26.72 -4.23 9.39
CA ALA A 826 -27.95 -5.01 9.34
C ALA A 826 -28.35 -5.32 7.89
N ALA A 827 -28.88 -6.51 7.65
CA ALA A 827 -29.36 -6.95 6.34
C ALA A 827 -30.71 -7.66 6.47
N PRO A 828 -31.64 -7.46 5.52
CA PRO A 828 -32.89 -8.21 5.51
C PRO A 828 -32.65 -9.66 5.06
N VAL A 829 -33.35 -10.62 5.70
CA VAL A 829 -33.29 -12.05 5.38
C VAL A 829 -34.65 -12.59 4.92
N LYS A 830 -35.75 -11.89 5.25
CA LYS A 830 -37.08 -12.30 4.85
C LYS A 830 -38.07 -11.12 4.91
N VAL A 831 -38.98 -11.06 3.96
CA VAL A 831 -40.13 -10.16 4.00
C VAL A 831 -41.30 -10.87 4.64
N LEU A 832 -41.97 -10.22 5.64
CA LEU A 832 -43.10 -10.74 6.33
C LEU A 832 -44.36 -10.01 5.80
N SER A 833 -45.36 -10.78 5.36
CA SER A 833 -46.55 -10.24 4.75
C SER A 833 -47.83 -10.64 5.50
N LYS A 834 -48.81 -9.78 5.43
CA LYS A 834 -50.15 -10.06 5.91
C LYS A 834 -51.17 -9.67 4.85
N LYS A 835 -52.04 -10.60 4.46
CA LYS A 835 -53.05 -10.42 3.39
C LYS A 835 -52.42 -9.96 2.05
N GLY A 836 -51.20 -10.42 1.74
CA GLY A 836 -50.53 -10.10 0.49
C GLY A 836 -49.72 -8.80 0.47
N LYS A 837 -49.81 -7.99 1.55
CA LYS A 837 -49.05 -6.75 1.69
C LYS A 837 -47.90 -6.89 2.70
N ILE A 838 -46.82 -6.17 2.54
CA ILE A 838 -45.75 -6.13 3.51
C ILE A 838 -46.21 -5.56 4.85
N GLU A 839 -45.81 -6.18 5.97
CA GLU A 839 -46.05 -5.74 7.34
C GLU A 839 -44.75 -5.48 8.08
N ALA A 840 -43.69 -6.25 7.73
CA ALA A 840 -42.38 -6.12 8.36
C ALA A 840 -41.31 -6.81 7.55
N ILE A 841 -40.07 -6.57 7.90
CA ILE A 841 -38.92 -7.34 7.45
C ILE A 841 -38.24 -8.00 8.65
N GLU A 842 -37.75 -9.23 8.47
CA GLU A 842 -36.84 -9.88 9.37
C GLU A 842 -35.43 -9.59 8.91
N CYS A 843 -34.63 -9.04 9.81
CA CYS A 843 -33.25 -8.62 9.55
C CYS A 843 -32.29 -9.41 10.42
N ILE A 844 -31.03 -9.52 10.02
CA ILE A 844 -29.95 -10.11 10.80
C ILE A 844 -28.86 -9.06 11.03
N ARG A 845 -28.21 -9.10 12.20
CA ARG A 845 -27.02 -8.28 12.48
C ARG A 845 -25.83 -8.80 11.70
N MET A 846 -24.97 -7.87 11.30
CA MET A 846 -23.77 -8.15 10.52
C MET A 846 -22.53 -7.75 11.32
N GLU A 847 -21.42 -8.40 11.05
CA GLU A 847 -20.08 -7.94 11.41
C GLU A 847 -19.23 -7.78 10.16
N LEU A 848 -18.11 -7.07 10.28
CA LEU A 848 -17.20 -6.86 9.16
C LEU A 848 -16.08 -7.89 9.18
N GLY A 849 -16.02 -8.73 8.15
CA GLY A 849 -14.94 -9.68 7.89
C GLY A 849 -13.84 -9.08 7.00
N ASP A 850 -13.16 -9.96 6.26
CA ASP A 850 -12.08 -9.61 5.35
C ASP A 850 -12.51 -8.67 4.21
N ILE A 851 -11.54 -7.99 3.60
CA ILE A 851 -11.76 -7.12 2.44
C ILE A 851 -12.19 -7.97 1.23
N ASP A 852 -13.28 -7.60 0.60
CA ASP A 852 -13.78 -8.25 -0.61
C ASP A 852 -13.14 -7.68 -1.91
N ALA A 853 -13.48 -8.26 -3.06
CA ALA A 853 -12.97 -7.83 -4.36
C ALA A 853 -13.28 -6.34 -4.70
N SER A 854 -14.24 -5.71 -4.01
CA SER A 854 -14.54 -4.28 -4.17
C SER A 854 -13.66 -3.37 -3.30
N GLY A 855 -12.73 -3.95 -2.52
CA GLY A 855 -11.89 -3.22 -1.58
C GLY A 855 -12.59 -2.78 -0.29
N ARG A 856 -13.81 -3.28 -0.02
CA ARG A 856 -14.56 -3.00 1.20
C ARG A 856 -14.66 -4.25 2.07
N ARG A 857 -14.76 -4.07 3.38
CA ARG A 857 -14.92 -5.20 4.31
C ARG A 857 -16.21 -5.97 4.00
N ARG A 858 -16.09 -7.30 3.92
CA ARG A 858 -17.21 -8.20 3.62
C ARG A 858 -18.16 -8.25 4.81
N PRO A 859 -19.47 -8.01 4.61
CA PRO A 859 -20.44 -8.18 5.69
C PRO A 859 -20.67 -9.68 5.94
N VAL A 860 -20.54 -10.09 7.21
CA VAL A 860 -20.73 -11.48 7.67
C VAL A 860 -21.93 -11.51 8.61
N PRO A 861 -22.94 -12.36 8.39
CA PRO A 861 -24.10 -12.43 9.29
C PRO A 861 -23.72 -13.05 10.64
N ILE A 862 -24.27 -12.51 11.73
CA ILE A 862 -24.12 -13.03 13.09
C ILE A 862 -25.31 -13.98 13.36
N PRO A 863 -25.13 -15.30 13.39
CA PRO A 863 -26.22 -16.27 13.60
C PRO A 863 -26.93 -16.05 14.93
N GLY A 864 -28.27 -16.12 14.93
CA GLY A 864 -29.09 -15.94 16.15
C GLY A 864 -29.31 -14.49 16.56
N SER A 865 -28.95 -13.54 15.68
CA SER A 865 -29.12 -12.10 15.92
C SER A 865 -30.31 -11.50 15.15
N GLU A 866 -31.24 -12.33 14.72
CA GLU A 866 -32.40 -11.92 13.94
C GLU A 866 -33.31 -10.97 14.74
N PHE A 867 -33.83 -9.95 14.06
CA PHE A 867 -34.75 -8.99 14.64
C PHE A 867 -35.76 -8.50 13.59
N LYS A 868 -36.91 -8.01 14.07
CA LYS A 868 -37.99 -7.57 13.21
C LYS A 868 -38.05 -6.04 13.12
N VAL A 869 -38.26 -5.52 11.91
CA VAL A 869 -38.50 -4.10 11.62
C VAL A 869 -39.87 -3.99 10.96
N GLU A 870 -40.78 -3.21 11.55
CA GLU A 870 -42.10 -2.91 10.96
C GLU A 870 -41.93 -1.93 9.79
N VAL A 871 -42.58 -2.22 8.66
CA VAL A 871 -42.45 -1.43 7.44
C VAL A 871 -43.71 -1.60 6.56
N ASP A 872 -44.18 -0.52 5.97
CA ASP A 872 -45.28 -0.52 5.02
C ASP A 872 -44.81 -0.54 3.56
N THR A 873 -43.61 -0.06 3.32
CA THR A 873 -42.95 -0.07 2.00
C THR A 873 -41.46 -0.33 2.13
N LEU A 874 -40.92 -1.28 1.34
CA LEU A 874 -39.51 -1.60 1.24
C LEU A 874 -38.97 -1.18 -0.12
N ILE A 875 -37.97 -0.26 -0.16
CA ILE A 875 -37.37 0.19 -1.40
C ILE A 875 -35.98 -0.45 -1.57
N LEU A 876 -35.79 -1.17 -2.67
CA LEU A 876 -34.54 -1.87 -2.95
C LEU A 876 -33.60 -0.99 -3.77
N ALA A 877 -32.47 -0.59 -3.18
CA ALA A 877 -31.44 0.21 -3.81
C ALA A 877 -30.05 -0.46 -3.72
N ILE A 878 -29.98 -1.75 -4.05
CA ILE A 878 -28.79 -2.58 -3.84
C ILE A 878 -27.83 -2.65 -5.04
N SER A 879 -28.28 -2.44 -6.24
CA SER A 879 -27.53 -2.25 -7.50
C SER A 879 -28.49 -2.21 -8.69
N GLN A 880 -27.95 -2.03 -9.89
CA GLN A 880 -28.69 -2.01 -11.15
C GLN A 880 -27.98 -2.88 -12.20
N GLU A 881 -28.71 -3.35 -13.21
CA GLU A 881 -28.16 -4.05 -14.37
C GLU A 881 -28.71 -3.47 -15.68
N PRO A 882 -27.96 -3.52 -16.78
CA PRO A 882 -28.48 -3.22 -18.11
C PRO A 882 -29.60 -4.18 -18.50
N ASP A 883 -30.61 -3.69 -19.21
CA ASP A 883 -31.59 -4.51 -19.89
C ASP A 883 -31.26 -4.56 -21.39
N VAL A 884 -30.54 -5.58 -21.80
CA VAL A 884 -30.14 -5.79 -23.19
C VAL A 884 -31.05 -6.79 -23.93
N SER A 885 -32.12 -7.25 -23.28
CA SER A 885 -33.04 -8.24 -23.85
C SER A 885 -33.69 -7.79 -25.18
N LEU A 886 -33.88 -6.47 -25.33
CA LEU A 886 -34.38 -5.87 -26.57
C LEU A 886 -33.37 -5.89 -27.73
N LEU A 887 -32.11 -6.22 -27.46
CA LEU A 887 -31.03 -6.34 -28.43
C LEU A 887 -30.68 -7.82 -28.71
N ASP A 888 -31.38 -8.76 -28.06
CA ASP A 888 -31.18 -10.19 -28.26
C ASP A 888 -31.43 -10.60 -29.72
N GLY A 889 -30.63 -11.57 -30.22
CA GLY A 889 -30.73 -12.05 -31.59
C GLY A 889 -29.95 -11.25 -32.63
N ASN A 890 -29.32 -10.12 -32.25
CA ASN A 890 -28.56 -9.26 -33.18
C ASN A 890 -27.04 -9.57 -33.18
N GLY A 891 -26.63 -10.66 -32.56
CA GLY A 891 -25.23 -11.15 -32.57
C GLY A 891 -24.27 -10.42 -31.63
N LEU A 892 -24.76 -9.50 -30.77
CA LEU A 892 -23.95 -8.80 -29.80
C LEU A 892 -23.47 -9.73 -28.67
N SER A 893 -22.19 -9.69 -28.37
CA SER A 893 -21.60 -10.40 -27.21
C SER A 893 -21.90 -9.67 -25.90
N VAL A 894 -22.37 -10.46 -24.90
CA VAL A 894 -22.65 -9.95 -23.57
C VAL A 894 -21.90 -10.73 -22.51
N THR A 895 -21.50 -10.06 -21.43
CA THR A 895 -20.84 -10.67 -20.28
C THR A 895 -21.84 -11.42 -19.39
N LYS A 896 -21.34 -12.17 -18.42
CA LYS A 896 -22.17 -12.78 -17.37
C LYS A 896 -22.96 -11.77 -16.50
N TRP A 897 -22.67 -10.47 -16.64
CA TRP A 897 -23.34 -9.37 -15.93
C TRP A 897 -24.33 -8.62 -16.80
N ASN A 898 -24.70 -9.17 -17.96
CA ASN A 898 -25.57 -8.53 -18.95
C ASN A 898 -25.02 -7.19 -19.51
N THR A 899 -23.71 -6.96 -19.43
CA THR A 899 -23.07 -5.80 -20.06
C THR A 899 -22.58 -6.18 -21.46
N ILE A 900 -22.61 -5.22 -22.41
CA ILE A 900 -22.11 -5.44 -23.77
C ILE A 900 -20.59 -5.49 -23.76
N GLU A 901 -20.01 -6.51 -24.42
CA GLU A 901 -18.56 -6.60 -24.59
C GLU A 901 -18.10 -5.68 -25.72
N VAL A 902 -17.08 -4.86 -25.42
CA VAL A 902 -16.49 -3.92 -26.38
C VAL A 902 -14.97 -3.97 -26.32
N ASP A 903 -14.33 -3.56 -27.37
CA ASP A 903 -12.92 -3.18 -27.35
C ASP A 903 -12.75 -1.94 -26.44
N PRO A 904 -11.93 -1.99 -25.42
CA PRO A 904 -11.83 -0.90 -24.41
C PRO A 904 -11.27 0.41 -24.97
N GLU A 905 -10.60 0.39 -26.14
CA GLU A 905 -9.99 1.58 -26.73
C GLU A 905 -10.92 2.30 -27.69
N THR A 906 -11.67 1.52 -28.47
CA THR A 906 -12.51 2.03 -29.56
C THR A 906 -14.00 2.01 -29.21
N LEU A 907 -14.36 1.28 -28.14
CA LEU A 907 -15.74 0.98 -27.76
C LEU A 907 -16.54 0.24 -28.85
N LEU A 908 -15.84 -0.34 -29.85
CA LEU A 908 -16.44 -1.15 -30.90
C LEU A 908 -16.87 -2.50 -30.31
N THR A 909 -18.07 -2.94 -30.67
CA THR A 909 -18.58 -4.26 -30.31
C THR A 909 -18.02 -5.33 -31.24
N ASN A 910 -18.37 -6.60 -31.01
CA ASN A 910 -18.07 -7.68 -31.94
C ASN A 910 -18.85 -7.59 -33.27
N VAL A 911 -19.76 -6.63 -33.42
CA VAL A 911 -20.55 -6.36 -34.66
C VAL A 911 -20.05 -5.06 -35.27
N GLU A 912 -19.54 -5.13 -36.50
CA GLU A 912 -19.01 -4.01 -37.26
C GLU A 912 -20.02 -2.86 -37.36
N GLY A 913 -19.56 -1.62 -37.16
CA GLY A 913 -20.40 -0.41 -37.21
C GLY A 913 -21.25 -0.18 -35.96
N ILE A 914 -21.17 -1.07 -34.92
CA ILE A 914 -21.89 -0.89 -33.65
C ILE A 914 -20.89 -0.66 -32.54
N PHE A 915 -21.05 0.46 -31.87
CA PHE A 915 -20.31 0.86 -30.67
C PHE A 915 -21.21 0.84 -29.44
N ALA A 916 -20.66 0.68 -28.26
CA ALA A 916 -21.44 0.78 -27.03
C ALA A 916 -20.65 1.48 -25.92
N GLY A 917 -21.36 2.21 -25.03
CA GLY A 917 -20.69 2.94 -23.95
C GLY A 917 -21.62 3.35 -22.81
N GLY A 918 -20.99 3.78 -21.70
CA GLY A 918 -21.70 4.07 -20.47
C GLY A 918 -22.08 2.81 -19.69
N ASP A 919 -23.11 2.89 -18.83
CA ASP A 919 -23.45 1.82 -17.89
C ASP A 919 -23.85 0.49 -18.58
N VAL A 920 -24.19 0.50 -19.86
CA VAL A 920 -24.47 -0.73 -20.62
C VAL A 920 -23.21 -1.58 -20.84
N VAL A 921 -22.03 -0.96 -20.72
CA VAL A 921 -20.71 -1.60 -20.83
C VAL A 921 -20.09 -1.82 -19.46
N THR A 922 -20.05 -0.81 -18.60
CA THR A 922 -19.36 -0.85 -17.30
C THR A 922 -20.21 -1.43 -16.16
N GLY A 923 -21.51 -1.56 -16.35
CA GLY A 923 -22.46 -1.56 -15.22
C GLY A 923 -22.65 -0.14 -14.65
N PRO A 924 -23.48 0.03 -13.59
CA PRO A 924 -23.78 1.35 -13.03
C PRO A 924 -22.52 2.07 -12.55
N ASN A 925 -22.25 3.24 -13.15
CA ASN A 925 -21.06 4.03 -12.88
C ASN A 925 -21.38 5.54 -12.80
N THR A 926 -20.37 6.41 -12.94
CA THR A 926 -20.53 7.85 -12.79
C THR A 926 -20.97 8.52 -14.09
N VAL A 927 -21.61 9.70 -13.95
CA VAL A 927 -21.99 10.53 -15.10
C VAL A 927 -20.79 10.89 -15.97
N THR A 928 -19.67 11.22 -15.34
CA THR A 928 -18.45 11.63 -16.06
C THR A 928 -17.78 10.50 -16.83
N GLU A 929 -17.85 9.25 -16.35
CA GLU A 929 -17.34 8.08 -17.07
C GLU A 929 -18.25 7.72 -18.25
N ALA A 930 -19.57 7.77 -18.07
CA ALA A 930 -20.50 7.61 -19.19
C ALA A 930 -20.25 8.66 -20.28
N MET A 931 -20.00 9.91 -19.89
CA MET A 931 -19.63 10.98 -20.82
C MET A 931 -18.28 10.71 -21.52
N ALA A 932 -17.30 10.19 -20.80
CA ALA A 932 -16.00 9.82 -21.38
C ALA A 932 -16.16 8.75 -22.48
N HIS A 933 -16.97 7.73 -22.25
CA HIS A 933 -17.30 6.74 -23.28
C HIS A 933 -17.99 7.38 -24.50
N GLY A 934 -18.92 8.31 -24.29
CA GLY A 934 -19.54 9.04 -25.42
C GLY A 934 -18.58 9.96 -26.18
N LYS A 935 -17.45 10.34 -25.57
CA LYS A 935 -16.40 11.12 -26.23
C LYS A 935 -15.42 10.23 -26.99
N ILE A 936 -15.14 9.01 -26.50
CA ILE A 936 -14.23 8.04 -27.16
C ILE A 936 -14.88 7.45 -28.40
N ALA A 937 -16.14 7.00 -28.31
CA ALA A 937 -16.89 6.45 -29.43
C ALA A 937 -17.10 7.47 -30.56
#